data_a17915085d22ad62488beccfd7984ec0
#
_entry.id   a17915085d22ad62488beccfd7984ec0
#
_cell.length_a   1.000
_cell.length_b   1.000
_cell.length_c   1.000
_cell.angle_alpha   90.00
_cell.angle_beta   90.00
_cell.angle_gamma   90.00
#
_symmetry.space_group_name_H-M   'P 1'
#
loop_
_entity.id
_entity.type
_entity.pdbx_description
1 polymer ?
#
loop_
_entity_poly.entity_id
_entity_poly.type
_entity_poly.pdbx_seq_one_letter_code
_entity_poly.pdbx_strand_id
1 'polypeptide(L)'
;MVSVRVWSTFVAACLAIGALPALAANHPDREWLVLETPNFLVHYYQGEAKTAHRIAQSAEGILPKLTEDFGVTPKKKIPIIIDRDAFFNGTAEPLKDRVTLDPVLATSSVIGTDRFVAHELAHVISFLALDRESMLSKLSNLSSFPTWFLEGIAQYAGEYWYSSNDRMLRLHALSDTMLSHTERTNFPLLGGVTGAAGYNEGYSLTKYIFDTHGHDKIKELFALVREGKEPSFERALAVVTGKPYAHILADWRKETEDTYRKQTAGMEAHLKDSVPLLPPERQEINLGAKFSPDGKRLAFLTSREQDAYMMLRGHVMGFLSLAIANPDGTDITELPVAKGRVQSFDWAPDGKRIVYSAVTLDAGTPTFALFLYDLETKKAKQLTKGSVARDPAWRPGTEQIAYTSLVDGKMTLSLYDLKLKTHRDIPGEGLGERMVQHLAWAPDGRELIGSIYHVGEGGKIGAISPWTGEVRMLTQGKPEDTDSHPVFAPDGKEILFTSNRDGMENLYRLSLNRMRLSQLSQVYAGVEQPAYTPDGQLLYTAYRSLGSEIRKAPLLTDGSQVVASVPLPTARNSATSVIPDSWKLSTYEPTMTNDVILPQMTTDELGQQFGVMSIFSDILNKQSLGLDVRYGIMSQRFSYSAQYLNRMQDFTWGTMIYDAPVVGMATTVNPNDLYGSLYWSRERGASLMAMNQFGSQRYSLGLNLGHLSALSNPMGGETLGVRQGKNYTLGVGWADSQVKSTSDMDLNPSSGYALAASYVTSHRAWGSDFTYQQLALGGSNFMPVIPRWRHNLAFNWRVSLNHGDAVPLMLGGVSGGGPITPLRGYNVGSFTGDRLAYAGLEYTAPIRSGIDLQLGPVYLDKVYGTAFVEAGDAWSATQGNMRPAGTTGAELRVRTSFLGKQIVIFRFGLAHRLTPDGDLKFYMSF
;
A
#
# COMPACT_ATOMS: atom_id res chain seq x y z
N MET A 1 -19.44 -25.99 -15.21
CA MET A 1 -18.49 -25.66 -14.14
C MET A 1 -17.04 -25.97 -14.49
N VAL A 2 -16.75 -27.07 -15.17
CA VAL A 2 -15.36 -27.43 -15.49
C VAL A 2 -14.68 -26.38 -16.39
N SER A 3 -15.33 -25.87 -17.42
CA SER A 3 -14.74 -24.82 -18.27
C SER A 3 -14.67 -23.45 -17.60
N VAL A 4 -15.63 -23.09 -16.77
CA VAL A 4 -15.61 -21.85 -15.99
C VAL A 4 -14.65 -21.96 -14.80
N ARG A 5 -14.46 -23.16 -14.21
CA ARG A 5 -13.48 -23.36 -13.15
C ARG A 5 -12.06 -23.55 -13.68
N VAL A 6 -11.84 -24.14 -14.84
CA VAL A 6 -10.51 -24.12 -15.46
C VAL A 6 -10.16 -22.68 -15.83
N TRP A 7 -11.08 -21.87 -16.33
CA TRP A 7 -10.87 -20.46 -16.51
C TRP A 7 -10.82 -19.70 -15.17
N SER A 8 -11.65 -20.01 -14.18
CA SER A 8 -11.55 -19.37 -12.86
C SER A 8 -10.36 -19.92 -12.06
N THR A 9 -9.96 -21.16 -12.21
CA THR A 9 -8.71 -21.68 -11.62
C THR A 9 -7.49 -21.22 -12.42
N PHE A 10 -7.60 -21.09 -13.73
CA PHE A 10 -6.58 -20.47 -14.58
C PHE A 10 -6.48 -18.96 -14.30
N VAL A 11 -7.59 -18.24 -14.24
CA VAL A 11 -7.66 -16.84 -13.84
C VAL A 11 -7.31 -16.68 -12.35
N ALA A 12 -7.69 -17.60 -11.48
CA ALA A 12 -7.29 -17.57 -10.06
C ALA A 12 -5.83 -18.02 -9.86
N ALA A 13 -5.28 -18.93 -10.65
CA ALA A 13 -3.85 -19.21 -10.66
C ALA A 13 -3.06 -18.07 -11.31
N CYS A 14 -3.56 -17.45 -12.38
CA CYS A 14 -3.01 -16.21 -12.93
C CYS A 14 -3.15 -15.03 -11.99
N LEU A 15 -4.23 -14.95 -11.21
CA LEU A 15 -4.43 -13.95 -10.17
C LEU A 15 -3.64 -14.30 -8.90
N ALA A 16 -3.42 -15.55 -8.56
CA ALA A 16 -2.60 -15.96 -7.42
C ALA A 16 -1.09 -15.88 -7.72
N ILE A 17 -0.67 -16.12 -8.94
CA ILE A 17 0.70 -15.83 -9.40
C ILE A 17 0.87 -14.34 -9.73
N GLY A 18 -0.20 -13.65 -10.11
CA GLY A 18 -0.25 -12.21 -10.30
C GLY A 18 -0.63 -11.41 -9.04
N ALA A 19 -0.93 -12.10 -7.91
CA ALA A 19 -1.12 -11.51 -6.58
C ALA A 19 0.11 -11.66 -5.66
N LEU A 20 1.19 -12.23 -6.13
CA LEU A 20 2.49 -11.65 -5.78
C LEU A 20 2.40 -10.20 -6.26
N PRO A 21 2.62 -9.21 -5.39
CA PRO A 21 2.31 -7.83 -5.74
C PRO A 21 2.85 -7.54 -7.12
N ALA A 22 1.96 -7.20 -8.04
CA ALA A 22 2.30 -6.68 -9.36
C ALA A 22 2.91 -5.28 -9.16
N LEU A 23 4.04 -5.24 -8.45
CA LEU A 23 4.91 -4.09 -8.26
C LEU A 23 5.94 -4.01 -9.38
N ALA A 24 5.69 -4.63 -10.50
CA ALA A 24 6.45 -4.37 -11.69
C ALA A 24 5.47 -3.76 -12.69
N ALA A 25 5.26 -2.49 -12.63
CA ALA A 25 4.81 -1.78 -13.77
C ALA A 25 5.98 -1.79 -14.75
N ASN A 26 6.02 -2.83 -15.52
CA ASN A 26 6.89 -2.93 -16.66
C ASN A 26 6.32 -2.00 -17.73
N HIS A 27 6.63 -0.71 -17.62
CA HIS A 27 6.39 0.17 -18.74
C HIS A 27 7.22 -0.36 -19.89
N PRO A 28 6.63 -0.83 -20.99
CA PRO A 28 7.37 -1.47 -22.08
C PRO A 28 8.38 -0.53 -22.73
N ASP A 29 8.09 0.78 -22.72
CA ASP A 29 8.93 1.83 -23.30
C ASP A 29 10.18 2.15 -22.47
N ARG A 30 10.37 1.53 -21.32
CA ARG A 30 11.54 1.77 -20.47
C ARG A 30 12.70 0.89 -20.91
N GLU A 31 13.77 1.52 -21.37
CA GLU A 31 15.05 0.87 -21.55
C GLU A 31 15.75 0.71 -20.20
N TRP A 32 15.90 -0.54 -19.78
CA TRP A 32 16.54 -0.86 -18.52
C TRP A 32 18.04 -1.05 -18.70
N LEU A 33 18.80 -0.45 -17.81
CA LEU A 33 20.25 -0.50 -17.72
C LEU A 33 20.65 -1.18 -16.40
N VAL A 34 21.86 -1.72 -16.36
CA VAL A 34 22.46 -2.34 -15.19
C VAL A 34 23.81 -1.70 -14.92
N LEU A 35 23.94 -1.08 -13.74
CA LEU A 35 25.20 -0.62 -13.21
C LEU A 35 25.76 -1.71 -12.29
N GLU A 36 26.82 -2.35 -12.71
CA GLU A 36 27.49 -3.39 -11.94
C GLU A 36 28.61 -2.78 -11.11
N THR A 37 28.52 -2.98 -9.79
CA THR A 37 29.54 -2.58 -8.80
C THR A 37 30.20 -3.83 -8.19
N PRO A 38 31.17 -3.72 -7.28
CA PRO A 38 31.75 -4.89 -6.60
C PRO A 38 30.72 -5.82 -5.94
N ASN A 39 29.70 -5.25 -5.26
CA ASN A 39 28.75 -6.03 -4.47
C ASN A 39 27.29 -5.95 -4.97
N PHE A 40 26.98 -5.11 -5.95
CA PHE A 40 25.61 -4.86 -6.38
C PHE A 40 25.42 -4.94 -7.89
N LEU A 41 24.16 -5.24 -8.29
CA LEU A 41 23.64 -5.07 -9.65
C LEU A 41 22.49 -4.06 -9.57
N VAL A 42 22.75 -2.80 -9.94
CA VAL A 42 21.76 -1.73 -9.83
C VAL A 42 21.02 -1.61 -11.16
N HIS A 43 19.76 -2.04 -11.16
CA HIS A 43 18.87 -1.98 -12.31
C HIS A 43 18.09 -0.67 -12.29
N TYR A 44 18.15 0.09 -13.37
CA TYR A 44 17.45 1.37 -13.51
C TYR A 44 17.08 1.62 -14.96
N TYR A 45 16.19 2.55 -15.22
CA TYR A 45 15.81 2.92 -16.58
C TYR A 45 16.31 4.32 -16.95
N GLN A 46 16.31 4.60 -18.25
CA GLN A 46 16.77 5.87 -18.80
C GLN A 46 16.14 7.06 -18.05
N GLY A 47 16.98 8.05 -17.69
CA GLY A 47 16.58 9.21 -16.86
C GLY A 47 16.91 9.09 -15.37
N GLU A 48 17.20 7.89 -14.84
CA GLU A 48 17.53 7.68 -13.42
C GLU A 48 19.03 7.42 -13.17
N ALA A 49 19.91 7.70 -14.12
CA ALA A 49 21.34 7.39 -13.99
C ALA A 49 22.00 8.04 -12.76
N LYS A 50 21.71 9.32 -12.48
CA LYS A 50 22.26 10.02 -11.30
C LYS A 50 21.78 9.40 -10.00
N THR A 51 20.51 9.05 -9.92
CA THR A 51 19.90 8.35 -8.78
C THR A 51 20.57 6.99 -8.59
N ALA A 52 20.75 6.22 -9.67
CA ALA A 52 21.40 4.92 -9.64
C ALA A 52 22.84 4.97 -9.12
N HIS A 53 23.64 5.94 -9.58
CA HIS A 53 25.00 6.13 -9.10
C HIS A 53 25.05 6.48 -7.60
N ARG A 54 24.17 7.39 -7.15
CA ARG A 54 24.09 7.77 -5.74
C ARG A 54 23.70 6.59 -4.85
N ILE A 55 22.69 5.82 -5.26
CA ILE A 55 22.26 4.62 -4.55
C ILE A 55 23.39 3.56 -4.53
N ALA A 56 24.05 3.34 -5.64
CA ALA A 56 25.17 2.40 -5.72
C ALA A 56 26.33 2.78 -4.80
N GLN A 57 26.73 4.05 -4.74
CA GLN A 57 27.77 4.56 -3.83
C GLN A 57 27.34 4.39 -2.36
N SER A 58 26.11 4.76 -2.05
CA SER A 58 25.54 4.60 -0.72
C SER A 58 25.54 3.12 -0.31
N ALA A 59 25.08 2.22 -1.18
CA ALA A 59 25.04 0.79 -0.90
C ALA A 59 26.43 0.18 -0.66
N GLU A 60 27.43 0.52 -1.49
CA GLU A 60 28.82 0.05 -1.29
C GLU A 60 29.43 0.58 0.00
N GLY A 61 29.13 1.83 0.38
CA GLY A 61 29.62 2.44 1.61
C GLY A 61 29.04 1.83 2.88
N ILE A 62 27.80 1.36 2.83
CA ILE A 62 27.03 0.86 3.98
C ILE A 62 27.24 -0.64 4.19
N LEU A 63 27.44 -1.42 3.13
CA LEU A 63 27.48 -2.88 3.17
C LEU A 63 28.51 -3.43 4.16
N PRO A 64 29.75 -2.90 4.29
CA PRO A 64 30.72 -3.42 5.24
C PRO A 64 30.22 -3.42 6.68
N LYS A 65 29.58 -2.33 7.12
CA LYS A 65 29.01 -2.23 8.46
C LYS A 65 27.88 -3.24 8.66
N LEU A 66 26.96 -3.36 7.71
CA LEU A 66 25.85 -4.33 7.82
C LEU A 66 26.34 -5.77 7.88
N THR A 67 27.34 -6.12 7.07
CA THR A 67 27.91 -7.48 7.08
C THR A 67 28.61 -7.81 8.39
N GLU A 68 29.27 -6.84 9.01
CA GLU A 68 29.87 -6.97 10.33
C GLU A 68 28.80 -7.14 11.42
N ASP A 69 27.80 -6.24 11.43
CA ASP A 69 26.73 -6.21 12.44
C ASP A 69 25.92 -7.50 12.47
N PHE A 70 25.60 -8.07 11.29
CA PHE A 70 24.80 -9.30 11.16
C PHE A 70 25.66 -10.58 11.09
N GLY A 71 26.97 -10.47 10.96
CA GLY A 71 27.87 -11.61 10.86
C GLY A 71 27.67 -12.48 9.63
N VAL A 72 27.33 -11.87 8.48
CA VAL A 72 27.11 -12.56 7.21
C VAL A 72 27.66 -11.77 6.04
N THR A 73 28.29 -12.44 5.08
CA THR A 73 28.76 -11.84 3.84
C THR A 73 27.97 -12.38 2.67
N PRO A 74 27.37 -11.53 1.82
CA PRO A 74 26.68 -11.97 0.62
C PRO A 74 27.60 -12.80 -0.30
N LYS A 75 27.12 -13.95 -0.76
CA LYS A 75 27.86 -14.82 -1.69
C LYS A 75 27.70 -14.41 -3.15
N LYS A 76 26.70 -13.57 -3.43
CA LYS A 76 26.36 -13.05 -4.76
C LYS A 76 26.12 -11.56 -4.65
N LYS A 77 26.25 -10.85 -5.77
CA LYS A 77 25.88 -9.44 -5.85
C LYS A 77 24.39 -9.28 -5.57
N ILE A 78 24.06 -8.28 -4.74
CA ILE A 78 22.67 -7.99 -4.37
C ILE A 78 22.03 -7.14 -5.47
N PRO A 79 20.87 -7.56 -6.02
CA PRO A 79 20.15 -6.74 -6.97
C PRO A 79 19.45 -5.57 -6.29
N ILE A 80 19.61 -4.36 -6.83
CA ILE A 80 18.86 -3.16 -6.46
C ILE A 80 18.08 -2.70 -7.68
N ILE A 81 16.77 -2.54 -7.54
CA ILE A 81 15.88 -2.08 -8.60
C ILE A 81 15.41 -0.68 -8.27
N ILE A 82 15.61 0.26 -9.18
CA ILE A 82 15.13 1.65 -9.04
C ILE A 82 13.90 1.78 -9.91
N ASP A 83 12.74 1.88 -9.26
CA ASP A 83 11.46 1.90 -9.96
C ASP A 83 10.48 2.89 -9.30
N ARG A 84 9.93 3.82 -10.09
CA ARG A 84 8.88 4.75 -9.65
C ARG A 84 7.58 4.06 -9.24
N ASP A 85 7.37 2.83 -9.71
CA ASP A 85 6.19 2.07 -9.35
C ASP A 85 6.24 1.53 -7.91
N ALA A 86 7.42 1.54 -7.26
CA ALA A 86 7.55 1.37 -5.81
C ALA A 86 6.85 2.47 -5.01
N PHE A 87 6.49 3.55 -5.65
CA PHE A 87 5.69 4.69 -5.21
C PHE A 87 5.88 5.07 -3.74
N PHE A 88 6.87 5.92 -3.48
CA PHE A 88 7.27 6.39 -2.14
C PHE A 88 7.57 5.27 -1.14
N ASN A 89 8.03 4.12 -1.63
CA ASN A 89 8.38 2.98 -0.80
C ASN A 89 9.74 2.39 -1.17
N GLY A 90 10.30 1.63 -0.25
CA GLY A 90 11.33 0.64 -0.49
C GLY A 90 10.78 -0.72 -0.09
N THR A 91 11.27 -1.76 -0.73
CA THR A 91 10.91 -3.14 -0.38
C THR A 91 12.11 -4.05 -0.54
N ALA A 92 12.28 -4.95 0.42
CA ALA A 92 13.24 -6.03 0.33
C ALA A 92 12.50 -7.36 0.18
N GLU A 93 12.93 -8.18 -0.76
CA GLU A 93 12.29 -9.46 -1.09
C GLU A 93 13.19 -10.64 -0.73
N PRO A 94 12.76 -11.52 0.20
CA PRO A 94 13.60 -12.61 0.70
C PRO A 94 13.82 -13.76 -0.31
N LEU A 95 12.96 -13.89 -1.31
CA LEU A 95 13.10 -14.97 -2.31
C LEU A 95 14.24 -14.73 -3.29
N LYS A 96 14.51 -13.47 -3.60
CA LYS A 96 15.56 -13.04 -4.55
C LYS A 96 16.68 -12.24 -3.90
N ASP A 97 16.61 -12.02 -2.59
CA ASP A 97 17.56 -11.16 -1.85
C ASP A 97 17.79 -9.81 -2.55
N ARG A 98 16.69 -9.21 -3.05
CA ARG A 98 16.73 -7.96 -3.81
C ARG A 98 16.05 -6.82 -3.08
N VAL A 99 16.44 -5.61 -3.44
CA VAL A 99 15.83 -4.37 -2.98
C VAL A 99 15.16 -3.67 -4.15
N THR A 100 13.96 -3.13 -3.95
CA THR A 100 13.32 -2.19 -4.90
C THR A 100 13.15 -0.85 -4.21
N LEU A 101 13.58 0.24 -4.86
CA LEU A 101 13.61 1.59 -4.30
C LEU A 101 12.87 2.57 -5.20
N ASP A 102 12.02 3.40 -4.60
CA ASP A 102 11.46 4.56 -5.30
C ASP A 102 12.52 5.67 -5.44
N PRO A 103 12.84 6.13 -6.67
CA PRO A 103 13.85 7.15 -6.89
C PRO A 103 13.47 8.51 -6.30
N VAL A 104 12.16 8.82 -6.24
CA VAL A 104 11.69 10.09 -5.67
C VAL A 104 11.96 10.12 -4.16
N LEU A 105 11.63 9.04 -3.45
CA LEU A 105 11.91 8.95 -2.01
C LEU A 105 13.41 8.97 -1.73
N ALA A 106 14.21 8.27 -2.53
CA ALA A 106 15.66 8.21 -2.37
C ALA A 106 16.35 9.57 -2.58
N THR A 107 15.81 10.43 -3.43
CA THR A 107 16.47 11.68 -3.84
C THR A 107 15.80 12.95 -3.32
N SER A 108 14.55 12.90 -2.91
CA SER A 108 13.78 14.09 -2.48
C SER A 108 13.38 14.10 -1.01
N SER A 109 13.96 13.21 -0.22
CA SER A 109 13.64 13.08 1.20
C SER A 109 14.72 13.69 2.10
N VAL A 110 14.30 14.35 3.17
CA VAL A 110 15.16 14.72 4.30
C VAL A 110 15.85 13.49 4.95
N ILE A 111 15.29 12.31 4.71
CA ILE A 111 15.83 11.03 5.20
C ILE A 111 17.27 10.79 4.71
N GLY A 112 17.54 11.20 3.48
CA GLY A 112 18.82 10.94 2.82
C GLY A 112 18.87 9.56 2.17
N THR A 113 19.59 9.51 1.07
CA THR A 113 19.80 8.27 0.31
C THR A 113 20.40 7.18 1.19
N ASP A 114 21.41 7.51 1.97
CA ASP A 114 22.17 6.55 2.77
C ASP A 114 21.30 5.83 3.81
N ARG A 115 20.47 6.57 4.54
CA ARG A 115 19.60 5.97 5.56
C ARG A 115 18.50 5.10 4.95
N PHE A 116 17.95 5.54 3.81
CA PHE A 116 16.95 4.78 3.09
C PHE A 116 17.52 3.48 2.51
N VAL A 117 18.69 3.57 1.86
CA VAL A 117 19.39 2.40 1.32
C VAL A 117 19.82 1.46 2.44
N ALA A 118 20.34 1.99 3.58
CA ALA A 118 20.72 1.17 4.72
C ALA A 118 19.54 0.39 5.31
N HIS A 119 18.37 1.01 5.41
CA HIS A 119 17.17 0.35 5.89
C HIS A 119 16.80 -0.86 5.01
N GLU A 120 16.70 -0.67 3.69
CA GLU A 120 16.30 -1.76 2.79
C GLU A 120 17.39 -2.85 2.67
N LEU A 121 18.66 -2.46 2.68
CA LEU A 121 19.75 -3.44 2.70
C LEU A 121 19.81 -4.22 4.01
N ALA A 122 19.49 -3.61 5.14
CA ALA A 122 19.45 -4.32 6.42
C ALA A 122 18.42 -5.46 6.40
N HIS A 123 17.27 -5.27 5.71
CA HIS A 123 16.34 -6.37 5.48
C HIS A 123 16.99 -7.53 4.69
N VAL A 124 17.65 -7.23 3.57
CA VAL A 124 18.30 -8.27 2.76
C VAL A 124 19.41 -8.96 3.56
N ILE A 125 20.24 -8.22 4.27
CA ILE A 125 21.32 -8.80 5.08
C ILE A 125 20.75 -9.65 6.23
N SER A 126 19.63 -9.25 6.84
CA SER A 126 18.95 -10.06 7.86
C SER A 126 18.37 -11.35 7.27
N PHE A 127 17.84 -11.32 6.02
CA PHE A 127 17.39 -12.53 5.33
C PHE A 127 18.56 -13.50 5.04
N LEU A 128 19.69 -12.97 4.60
CA LEU A 128 20.90 -13.75 4.38
C LEU A 128 21.48 -14.30 5.70
N ALA A 129 21.39 -13.54 6.79
CA ALA A 129 21.82 -14.00 8.10
C ALA A 129 20.99 -15.16 8.66
N LEU A 130 19.77 -15.34 8.16
CA LEU A 130 18.87 -16.45 8.52
C LEU A 130 18.92 -17.62 7.53
N ASP A 131 19.67 -17.50 6.44
CA ASP A 131 19.78 -18.53 5.42
C ASP A 131 20.61 -19.74 5.90
N ARG A 132 20.05 -20.94 5.73
CA ARG A 132 20.67 -22.22 6.13
C ARG A 132 20.62 -23.25 4.99
N GLU A 133 21.13 -22.93 3.83
CA GLU A 133 21.26 -23.85 2.70
C GLU A 133 19.96 -24.21 1.94
N SER A 134 18.76 -23.89 2.48
CA SER A 134 17.51 -24.12 1.75
C SER A 134 16.54 -22.96 1.92
N MET A 135 15.79 -22.65 0.86
CA MET A 135 14.75 -21.62 0.88
C MET A 135 13.69 -21.87 1.97
N LEU A 136 13.33 -23.15 2.19
CA LEU A 136 12.37 -23.52 3.24
C LEU A 136 12.90 -23.20 4.63
N SER A 137 14.18 -23.50 4.92
CA SER A 137 14.77 -23.16 6.22
C SER A 137 14.90 -21.66 6.40
N LYS A 138 15.26 -20.92 5.35
CA LYS A 138 15.29 -19.45 5.36
C LYS A 138 13.92 -18.86 5.69
N LEU A 139 12.86 -19.30 4.99
CA LEU A 139 11.51 -18.85 5.24
C LEU A 139 10.99 -19.23 6.64
N SER A 140 11.33 -20.44 7.12
CA SER A 140 11.00 -20.91 8.47
C SER A 140 11.68 -20.03 9.53
N ASN A 141 13.00 -19.81 9.39
CA ASN A 141 13.75 -18.95 10.31
C ASN A 141 13.20 -17.50 10.30
N LEU A 142 12.96 -16.95 9.10
CA LEU A 142 12.38 -15.62 8.95
C LEU A 142 11.01 -15.50 9.60
N SER A 143 10.17 -16.55 9.51
CA SER A 143 8.85 -16.57 10.12
C SER A 143 8.87 -16.56 11.66
N SER A 144 9.98 -16.94 12.27
CA SER A 144 10.16 -16.92 13.72
C SER A 144 10.45 -15.53 14.27
N PHE A 145 10.87 -14.59 13.41
CA PHE A 145 11.14 -13.20 13.79
C PHE A 145 9.87 -12.36 13.69
N PRO A 146 9.49 -11.61 14.72
CA PRO A 146 8.35 -10.74 14.66
C PRO A 146 8.61 -9.54 13.73
N THR A 147 7.58 -9.09 13.02
CA THR A 147 7.70 -8.00 12.03
C THR A 147 8.22 -6.71 12.67
N TRP A 148 7.80 -6.39 13.91
CA TRP A 148 8.31 -5.21 14.61
C TRP A 148 9.83 -5.21 14.79
N PHE A 149 10.43 -6.40 14.95
CA PHE A 149 11.88 -6.50 15.09
C PHE A 149 12.60 -6.39 13.75
N LEU A 150 12.06 -7.04 12.69
CA LEU A 150 12.65 -6.94 11.35
C LEU A 150 12.62 -5.49 10.84
N GLU A 151 11.54 -4.77 11.07
CA GLU A 151 11.46 -3.33 10.76
C GLU A 151 12.32 -2.49 11.72
N GLY A 152 12.28 -2.81 13.00
CA GLY A 152 13.06 -2.12 14.03
C GLY A 152 14.57 -2.22 13.82
N ILE A 153 15.07 -3.41 13.46
CA ILE A 153 16.51 -3.59 13.18
C ILE A 153 16.93 -2.91 11.88
N ALA A 154 16.08 -2.87 10.88
CA ALA A 154 16.34 -2.16 9.64
C ALA A 154 16.40 -0.64 9.87
N GLN A 155 15.48 -0.09 10.66
CA GLN A 155 15.53 1.31 11.08
C GLN A 155 16.76 1.62 11.97
N TYR A 156 17.12 0.71 12.87
CA TYR A 156 18.29 0.85 13.73
C TYR A 156 19.59 0.86 12.95
N ALA A 157 19.76 -0.06 12.02
CA ALA A 157 20.92 -0.13 11.13
C ALA A 157 21.03 1.09 10.20
N GLY A 158 19.91 1.62 9.74
CA GLY A 158 19.83 2.82 8.90
C GLY A 158 19.85 4.15 9.67
N GLU A 159 19.90 4.10 11.00
CA GLU A 159 19.75 5.31 11.84
C GLU A 159 18.52 6.15 11.46
N TYR A 160 17.42 5.47 11.15
CA TYR A 160 16.22 6.05 10.57
C TYR A 160 15.30 6.59 11.67
N TRP A 161 15.70 7.71 12.30
CA TRP A 161 14.94 8.35 13.36
C TRP A 161 14.92 9.88 13.22
N TYR A 162 13.75 10.47 13.33
CA TYR A 162 13.48 11.90 13.16
C TYR A 162 12.62 12.42 14.29
N SER A 163 12.52 13.73 14.41
CA SER A 163 11.68 14.39 15.40
C SER A 163 10.21 13.98 15.33
N SER A 164 9.69 13.70 14.12
CA SER A 164 8.32 13.21 13.94
C SER A 164 8.12 11.78 14.48
N ASN A 165 9.12 10.91 14.35
CA ASN A 165 9.09 9.56 14.94
C ASN A 165 9.14 9.66 16.48
N ASP A 166 10.03 10.51 16.99
CA ASP A 166 10.15 10.78 18.42
C ASP A 166 8.85 11.37 18.99
N ARG A 167 8.25 12.33 18.32
CA ARG A 167 6.93 12.88 18.68
C ARG A 167 5.86 11.81 18.78
N MET A 168 5.77 10.93 17.78
CA MET A 168 4.79 9.85 17.81
C MET A 168 4.99 8.92 19.02
N LEU A 169 6.21 8.45 19.22
CA LEU A 169 6.55 7.59 20.36
C LEU A 169 6.25 8.30 21.69
N ARG A 170 6.64 9.57 21.82
CA ARG A 170 6.36 10.41 23.00
C ARG A 170 4.87 10.52 23.29
N LEU A 171 4.05 10.82 22.27
CA LEU A 171 2.60 10.93 22.41
C LEU A 171 1.96 9.60 22.79
N HIS A 172 2.41 8.48 22.21
CA HIS A 172 1.95 7.15 22.58
C HIS A 172 2.29 6.81 24.03
N ALA A 173 3.53 7.07 24.47
CA ALA A 173 3.96 6.81 25.82
C ALA A 173 3.22 7.67 26.86
N LEU A 174 2.99 8.96 26.56
CA LEU A 174 2.31 9.88 27.49
C LEU A 174 0.79 9.70 27.55
N SER A 175 0.19 9.10 26.51
CA SER A 175 -1.28 8.88 26.43
C SER A 175 -1.71 7.45 26.71
N ASP A 176 -0.81 6.59 27.18
CA ASP A 176 -1.05 5.15 27.42
C ASP A 176 -1.66 4.43 26.20
N THR A 177 -1.17 4.80 25.00
CA THR A 177 -1.61 4.21 23.72
C THR A 177 -0.50 3.40 23.04
N MET A 178 0.56 3.06 23.76
CA MET A 178 1.60 2.16 23.27
C MET A 178 1.01 0.79 22.97
N LEU A 179 1.43 0.20 21.88
CA LEU A 179 0.93 -1.08 21.39
C LEU A 179 1.14 -2.20 22.42
N SER A 180 0.17 -3.07 22.53
CA SER A 180 0.35 -4.34 23.26
C SER A 180 1.41 -5.21 22.56
N HIS A 181 1.87 -6.27 23.21
CA HIS A 181 2.76 -7.25 22.57
C HIS A 181 2.15 -7.81 21.27
N THR A 182 0.87 -8.15 21.32
CA THR A 182 0.14 -8.77 20.21
C THR A 182 -0.09 -7.80 19.06
N GLU A 183 -0.51 -6.58 19.36
CA GLU A 183 -0.64 -5.51 18.37
C GLU A 183 0.69 -5.21 17.70
N ARG A 184 1.77 -5.10 18.45
CA ARG A 184 3.10 -4.85 17.90
C ARG A 184 3.57 -5.98 16.98
N THR A 185 3.27 -7.23 17.30
CA THR A 185 3.61 -8.39 16.46
C THR A 185 2.81 -8.38 15.16
N ASN A 186 1.59 -7.87 15.18
CA ASN A 186 0.66 -7.85 14.05
C ASN A 186 0.44 -6.44 13.46
N PHE A 187 1.29 -5.46 13.77
CA PHE A 187 1.05 -4.05 13.43
C PHE A 187 0.80 -3.77 11.94
N PRO A 188 1.37 -4.51 10.97
CA PRO A 188 1.05 -4.28 9.57
C PRO A 188 -0.43 -4.49 9.24
N LEU A 189 -1.14 -5.27 10.07
CA LEU A 189 -2.57 -5.56 9.92
C LEU A 189 -3.45 -4.48 10.56
N LEU A 190 -2.89 -3.63 11.41
CA LEU A 190 -3.65 -2.60 12.13
C LEU A 190 -3.97 -1.40 11.26
N GLY A 191 -3.10 -1.10 10.29
CA GLY A 191 -3.26 0.04 9.37
C GLY A 191 -3.22 1.42 10.07
N GLY A 192 -3.27 2.48 9.27
CA GLY A 192 -3.37 3.87 9.75
C GLY A 192 -2.28 4.27 10.74
N VAL A 193 -2.65 5.14 11.68
CA VAL A 193 -1.73 5.68 12.70
C VAL A 193 -1.22 4.58 13.63
N THR A 194 -2.06 3.61 13.97
CA THR A 194 -1.68 2.48 14.83
C THR A 194 -0.65 1.59 14.16
N GLY A 195 -0.80 1.32 12.86
CA GLY A 195 0.20 0.59 12.09
C GLY A 195 1.54 1.32 12.04
N ALA A 196 1.54 2.65 11.84
CA ALA A 196 2.75 3.46 11.85
C ALA A 196 3.46 3.46 13.23
N ALA A 197 2.71 3.40 14.33
CA ALA A 197 3.29 3.28 15.67
C ALA A 197 4.14 2.03 15.82
N GLY A 198 3.78 0.93 15.15
CA GLY A 198 4.54 -0.32 15.19
C GLY A 198 5.98 -0.19 14.68
N TYR A 199 6.21 0.63 13.66
CA TYR A 199 7.56 0.96 13.18
C TYR A 199 8.37 1.73 14.24
N ASN A 200 7.77 2.76 14.83
CA ASN A 200 8.45 3.62 15.79
C ASN A 200 8.75 2.90 17.10
N GLU A 201 7.79 2.14 17.61
CA GLU A 201 7.99 1.32 18.79
C GLU A 201 8.95 0.17 18.53
N GLY A 202 8.91 -0.44 17.33
CA GLY A 202 9.86 -1.47 16.90
C GLY A 202 11.29 -0.97 16.89
N TYR A 203 11.54 0.21 16.32
CA TYR A 203 12.85 0.86 16.39
C TYR A 203 13.30 1.12 17.83
N SER A 204 12.44 1.77 18.63
CA SER A 204 12.76 2.17 19.98
C SER A 204 13.08 0.97 20.87
N LEU A 205 12.28 -0.12 20.75
CA LEU A 205 12.53 -1.36 21.49
C LEU A 205 13.82 -2.05 21.00
N THR A 206 14.06 -2.10 19.69
CA THR A 206 15.30 -2.67 19.13
C THR A 206 16.52 -1.90 19.61
N LYS A 207 16.45 -0.57 19.57
CA LYS A 207 17.51 0.31 20.09
C LYS A 207 17.76 0.07 21.57
N TYR A 208 16.71 0.04 22.39
CA TYR A 208 16.82 -0.27 23.82
C TYR A 208 17.52 -1.61 24.07
N ILE A 209 17.16 -2.66 23.32
CA ILE A 209 17.76 -3.99 23.47
C ILE A 209 19.28 -3.91 23.24
N PHE A 210 19.71 -3.36 22.11
CA PHE A 210 21.12 -3.42 21.74
C PHE A 210 21.98 -2.35 22.40
N ASP A 211 21.43 -1.20 22.75
CA ASP A 211 22.14 -0.20 23.57
C ASP A 211 22.35 -0.69 25.00
N THR A 212 21.41 -1.48 25.56
CA THR A 212 21.50 -2.00 26.93
C THR A 212 22.37 -3.25 27.03
N HIS A 213 22.26 -4.17 26.04
CA HIS A 213 22.88 -5.50 26.12
C HIS A 213 24.11 -5.65 25.22
N GLY A 214 24.37 -4.71 24.34
CA GLY A 214 25.52 -4.70 23.42
C GLY A 214 25.12 -4.90 21.95
N HIS A 215 25.75 -4.12 21.09
CA HIS A 215 25.51 -4.16 19.64
C HIS A 215 25.95 -5.49 18.98
N ASP A 216 27.00 -6.11 19.52
CA ASP A 216 27.52 -7.42 19.09
C ASP A 216 26.49 -8.56 19.24
N LYS A 217 25.46 -8.37 20.07
CA LYS A 217 24.37 -9.33 20.26
C LYS A 217 23.47 -9.52 19.03
N ILE A 218 23.52 -8.60 18.06
CA ILE A 218 22.77 -8.75 16.79
C ILE A 218 23.21 -10.03 16.10
N LYS A 219 24.49 -10.18 15.79
CA LYS A 219 25.00 -11.37 15.08
C LYS A 219 24.79 -12.66 15.86
N GLU A 220 24.91 -12.61 17.20
CA GLU A 220 24.69 -13.77 18.06
C GLU A 220 23.23 -14.25 17.99
N LEU A 221 22.28 -13.30 18.07
CA LEU A 221 20.84 -13.57 17.95
C LEU A 221 20.50 -14.28 16.64
N PHE A 222 20.95 -13.73 15.51
CA PHE A 222 20.69 -14.32 14.19
C PHE A 222 21.35 -15.70 14.03
N ALA A 223 22.56 -15.87 14.54
CA ALA A 223 23.28 -17.14 14.48
C ALA A 223 22.58 -18.25 15.27
N LEU A 224 22.06 -17.99 16.47
CA LEU A 224 21.34 -18.97 17.28
C LEU A 224 20.11 -19.54 16.56
N VAL A 225 19.34 -18.69 15.89
CA VAL A 225 18.17 -19.13 15.12
C VAL A 225 18.59 -19.83 13.83
N ARG A 226 19.53 -19.27 13.07
CA ARG A 226 20.05 -19.87 11.85
C ARG A 226 20.56 -21.29 12.08
N GLU A 227 21.34 -21.51 13.14
CA GLU A 227 21.94 -22.80 13.46
C GLU A 227 20.93 -23.78 14.10
N GLY A 228 19.70 -23.34 14.37
CA GLY A 228 18.66 -24.13 15.02
C GLY A 228 18.96 -24.46 16.48
N LYS A 229 19.87 -23.69 17.14
CA LYS A 229 20.16 -23.83 18.56
C LYS A 229 19.02 -23.34 19.41
N GLU A 230 18.33 -22.29 18.93
CA GLU A 230 17.08 -21.81 19.49
C GLU A 230 15.98 -21.75 18.43
N PRO A 231 14.77 -22.28 18.74
CA PRO A 231 13.71 -22.46 17.74
C PRO A 231 12.92 -21.18 17.46
N SER A 232 13.10 -20.11 18.22
CA SER A 232 12.36 -18.86 18.06
C SER A 232 13.18 -17.65 18.45
N PHE A 233 12.80 -16.50 17.87
CA PHE A 233 13.35 -15.19 18.20
C PHE A 233 13.37 -14.91 19.71
N GLU A 234 12.26 -15.13 20.41
CA GLU A 234 12.14 -14.80 21.84
C GLU A 234 13.08 -15.62 22.70
N ARG A 235 13.27 -16.90 22.37
CA ARG A 235 14.23 -17.77 23.09
C ARG A 235 15.66 -17.37 22.80
N ALA A 236 16.00 -17.14 21.55
CA ALA A 236 17.32 -16.64 21.17
C ALA A 236 17.62 -15.29 21.82
N LEU A 237 16.64 -14.37 21.85
CA LEU A 237 16.78 -13.09 22.54
C LEU A 237 17.04 -13.26 24.05
N ALA A 238 16.32 -14.18 24.71
CA ALA A 238 16.53 -14.47 26.12
C ALA A 238 17.94 -15.03 26.40
N VAL A 239 18.49 -15.83 25.49
CA VAL A 239 19.87 -16.35 25.62
C VAL A 239 20.89 -15.22 25.50
N VAL A 240 20.79 -14.36 24.47
CA VAL A 240 21.79 -13.32 24.22
C VAL A 240 21.74 -12.16 25.22
N THR A 241 20.56 -11.90 25.80
CA THR A 241 20.36 -10.81 26.79
C THR A 241 20.42 -11.28 28.24
N GLY A 242 20.28 -12.60 28.46
CA GLY A 242 20.13 -13.16 29.81
C GLY A 242 18.78 -12.85 30.47
N LYS A 243 17.79 -12.32 29.70
CA LYS A 243 16.53 -11.82 30.23
C LYS A 243 15.33 -12.24 29.35
N PRO A 244 14.24 -12.77 29.94
CA PRO A 244 13.05 -13.09 29.19
C PRO A 244 12.48 -11.87 28.46
N TYR A 245 11.98 -12.05 27.23
CA TYR A 245 11.43 -10.99 26.39
C TYR A 245 10.35 -10.14 27.10
N ALA A 246 9.46 -10.76 27.86
CA ALA A 246 8.42 -10.04 28.60
C ALA A 246 8.98 -9.02 29.60
N HIS A 247 10.11 -9.35 30.24
CA HIS A 247 10.79 -8.43 31.16
C HIS A 247 11.50 -7.29 30.41
N ILE A 248 12.14 -7.61 29.27
CA ILE A 248 12.75 -6.58 28.39
C ILE A 248 11.68 -5.58 27.95
N LEU A 249 10.53 -6.09 27.52
CA LEU A 249 9.40 -5.25 27.09
C LEU A 249 8.87 -4.34 28.21
N ALA A 250 8.72 -4.87 29.42
CA ALA A 250 8.26 -4.10 30.57
C ALA A 250 9.26 -3.01 30.98
N ASP A 251 10.56 -3.32 30.99
CA ASP A 251 11.62 -2.37 31.31
C ASP A 251 11.72 -1.27 30.27
N TRP A 252 11.72 -1.62 28.98
CA TRP A 252 11.71 -0.65 27.89
C TRP A 252 10.51 0.30 27.97
N ARG A 253 9.31 -0.25 28.18
CA ARG A 253 8.09 0.57 28.29
C ARG A 253 8.19 1.57 29.42
N LYS A 254 8.61 1.08 30.60
CA LYS A 254 8.80 1.92 31.78
C LYS A 254 9.84 3.01 31.55
N GLU A 255 10.99 2.65 30.97
CA GLU A 255 12.08 3.60 30.70
C GLU A 255 11.65 4.66 29.67
N THR A 256 10.92 4.25 28.63
CA THR A 256 10.39 5.14 27.62
C THR A 256 9.39 6.14 28.22
N GLU A 257 8.43 5.66 29.01
CA GLU A 257 7.46 6.51 29.69
C GLU A 257 8.14 7.48 30.67
N ASP A 258 9.02 6.98 31.54
CA ASP A 258 9.73 7.79 32.52
C ASP A 258 10.61 8.89 31.84
N THR A 259 11.25 8.53 30.72
CA THR A 259 12.06 9.47 29.93
C THR A 259 11.20 10.61 29.39
N TYR A 260 10.10 10.29 28.72
CA TYR A 260 9.24 11.34 28.15
C TYR A 260 8.51 12.14 29.24
N ARG A 261 8.05 11.54 30.33
CA ARG A 261 7.49 12.29 31.46
C ARG A 261 8.48 13.29 32.05
N LYS A 262 9.76 12.90 32.16
CA LYS A 262 10.82 13.77 32.64
C LYS A 262 11.11 14.89 31.64
N GLN A 263 11.22 14.56 30.35
CA GLN A 263 11.50 15.54 29.29
C GLN A 263 10.39 16.59 29.13
N THR A 264 9.14 16.20 29.36
CA THR A 264 7.96 17.08 29.18
C THR A 264 7.44 17.68 30.50
N ALA A 265 8.17 17.49 31.59
CA ALA A 265 7.75 18.01 32.89
C ALA A 265 7.59 19.55 32.83
N GLY A 266 6.40 20.03 33.19
CA GLY A 266 6.06 21.46 33.14
C GLY A 266 5.70 21.99 31.75
N MET A 267 5.67 21.14 30.71
CA MET A 267 5.19 21.52 29.38
C MET A 267 3.70 21.24 29.21
N GLU A 268 3.04 22.12 28.49
CA GLU A 268 1.65 21.88 28.03
C GLU A 268 1.64 21.04 26.74
N ALA A 269 0.54 20.34 26.50
CA ALA A 269 0.37 19.62 25.24
C ALA A 269 0.21 20.55 24.04
N HIS A 270 -0.51 21.64 24.26
CA HIS A 270 -0.89 22.61 23.22
C HIS A 270 -0.62 24.04 23.66
N LEU A 271 -0.68 24.98 22.70
CA LEU A 271 -0.53 26.40 22.99
C LEU A 271 -1.60 26.86 23.99
N LYS A 272 -1.19 27.72 24.90
CA LYS A 272 -2.08 28.34 25.89
C LYS A 272 -3.28 29.00 25.20
N ASP A 273 -4.44 28.85 25.79
CA ASP A 273 -5.72 29.40 25.33
C ASP A 273 -6.11 28.91 23.91
N SER A 274 -5.51 27.83 23.43
CA SER A 274 -5.88 27.23 22.15
C SER A 274 -7.15 26.39 22.26
N VAL A 275 -7.96 26.47 21.20
CA VAL A 275 -9.20 25.69 21.09
C VAL A 275 -9.17 24.86 19.81
N PRO A 276 -9.69 23.63 19.80
CA PRO A 276 -9.86 22.88 18.57
C PRO A 276 -10.88 23.58 17.67
N LEU A 277 -10.49 23.87 16.42
CA LEU A 277 -11.38 24.45 15.41
C LEU A 277 -12.16 23.35 14.68
N LEU A 278 -11.50 22.26 14.37
CA LEU A 278 -12.11 21.05 13.83
C LEU A 278 -12.09 20.00 14.92
N PRO A 279 -13.24 19.63 15.51
CA PRO A 279 -13.28 18.60 16.54
C PRO A 279 -12.81 17.29 15.94
N PRO A 280 -11.77 16.68 16.53
CA PRO A 280 -11.16 15.48 15.97
C PRO A 280 -12.03 14.27 16.30
N GLU A 281 -12.24 13.41 15.31
CA GLU A 281 -12.72 12.07 15.53
C GLU A 281 -11.55 11.13 15.90
N ARG A 282 -11.88 9.96 16.43
CA ARG A 282 -10.87 8.95 16.79
C ARG A 282 -10.08 8.55 15.54
N GLN A 283 -8.76 8.65 15.60
CA GLN A 283 -7.82 8.32 14.52
C GLN A 283 -7.95 9.19 13.25
N GLU A 284 -8.59 10.34 13.33
CA GLU A 284 -8.67 11.28 12.23
C GLU A 284 -7.38 12.12 12.13
N ILE A 285 -6.92 12.35 10.91
CA ILE A 285 -5.82 13.24 10.59
C ILE A 285 -6.38 14.44 9.87
N ASN A 286 -6.13 15.65 10.42
CA ASN A 286 -6.45 16.92 9.80
C ASN A 286 -5.17 17.76 9.75
N LEU A 287 -4.78 18.25 8.56
CA LEU A 287 -3.50 18.92 8.33
C LEU A 287 -3.67 20.20 7.50
N GLY A 288 -2.78 21.18 7.76
CA GLY A 288 -2.47 22.26 6.85
C GLY A 288 -3.64 23.18 6.51
N ALA A 289 -4.47 23.49 7.50
CA ALA A 289 -5.64 24.32 7.28
C ALA A 289 -5.27 25.76 6.87
N LYS A 290 -5.96 26.30 5.85
CA LYS A 290 -5.81 27.65 5.33
C LYS A 290 -7.18 28.27 5.08
N PHE A 291 -7.36 29.51 5.52
CA PHE A 291 -8.55 30.30 5.15
C PHE A 291 -8.49 30.75 3.70
N SER A 292 -9.64 30.85 3.06
CA SER A 292 -9.76 31.56 1.79
C SER A 292 -9.39 33.04 1.96
N PRO A 293 -8.89 33.73 0.92
CA PRO A 293 -8.50 35.15 1.02
C PRO A 293 -9.61 36.08 1.49
N ASP A 294 -10.87 35.74 1.24
CA ASP A 294 -12.04 36.46 1.72
C ASP A 294 -12.51 36.07 3.14
N GLY A 295 -11.83 35.11 3.76
CA GLY A 295 -12.12 34.63 5.12
C GLY A 295 -13.39 33.78 5.25
N LYS A 296 -14.11 33.50 4.16
CA LYS A 296 -15.43 32.86 4.23
C LYS A 296 -15.40 31.34 4.27
N ARG A 297 -14.26 30.72 3.97
CA ARG A 297 -14.09 29.27 3.92
C ARG A 297 -12.76 28.88 4.54
N LEU A 298 -12.74 27.67 5.09
CA LEU A 298 -11.54 26.99 5.55
C LEU A 298 -11.29 25.78 4.65
N ALA A 299 -10.08 25.62 4.10
CA ALA A 299 -9.66 24.39 3.40
C ALA A 299 -8.59 23.67 4.21
N PHE A 300 -8.59 22.35 4.19
CA PHE A 300 -7.63 21.51 4.91
C PHE A 300 -7.57 20.11 4.30
N LEU A 301 -6.51 19.38 4.62
CA LEU A 301 -6.37 17.98 4.26
C LEU A 301 -6.90 17.09 5.39
N THR A 302 -7.65 16.05 5.04
CA THR A 302 -8.30 15.18 6.04
C THR A 302 -8.32 13.72 5.63
N SER A 303 -8.31 12.84 6.62
CA SER A 303 -8.59 11.40 6.45
C SER A 303 -10.01 11.02 6.88
N ARG A 304 -10.92 11.98 7.06
CA ARG A 304 -12.25 11.79 7.67
C ARG A 304 -13.08 10.65 7.08
N GLU A 305 -13.13 10.55 5.76
CA GLU A 305 -13.84 9.47 5.06
C GLU A 305 -12.92 8.29 4.68
N GLN A 306 -11.69 8.28 5.17
CA GLN A 306 -10.71 7.28 4.80
C GLN A 306 -9.83 6.96 6.00
N ASP A 307 -9.41 5.72 6.14
CA ASP A 307 -8.26 5.44 6.99
C ASP A 307 -7.05 6.12 6.35
N ALA A 308 -6.32 6.87 7.15
CA ALA A 308 -5.06 7.47 6.73
C ALA A 308 -4.07 6.34 6.42
N TYR A 309 -4.04 5.97 5.14
CA TYR A 309 -3.55 4.68 4.69
C TYR A 309 -2.05 4.56 4.72
N MET A 310 -1.30 5.59 4.83
CA MET A 310 0.14 5.43 4.83
C MET A 310 0.82 6.51 5.67
N MET A 311 0.84 6.28 6.97
CA MET A 311 1.98 6.74 7.72
C MET A 311 3.13 5.76 7.46
N LEU A 312 3.68 5.79 6.26
CA LEU A 312 4.93 5.12 5.99
C LEU A 312 6.02 5.81 6.81
N ARG A 313 6.52 5.10 7.83
CA ARG A 313 7.79 5.40 8.50
C ARG A 313 7.83 6.73 9.24
N GLY A 314 6.75 7.09 9.95
CA GLY A 314 6.70 8.32 10.74
C GLY A 314 6.39 9.58 9.96
N HIS A 315 6.28 9.50 8.64
CA HIS A 315 5.77 10.57 7.80
C HIS A 315 4.35 10.26 7.37
N VAL A 316 3.44 11.23 7.56
CA VAL A 316 2.13 11.18 6.92
C VAL A 316 2.36 11.35 5.42
N MET A 317 2.55 10.26 4.73
CA MET A 317 2.63 10.27 3.27
C MET A 317 1.21 10.42 2.74
N GLY A 318 0.86 11.63 2.46
CA GLY A 318 -0.27 12.29 1.99
C GLY A 318 -1.22 11.62 1.03
N PHE A 319 -1.96 10.65 1.46
CA PHE A 319 -3.18 10.22 0.77
C PHE A 319 -4.41 10.76 1.49
N LEU A 320 -4.44 12.07 1.68
CA LEU A 320 -5.54 12.76 2.31
C LEU A 320 -6.50 13.31 1.27
N SER A 321 -7.73 13.49 1.66
CA SER A 321 -8.71 14.23 0.87
C SER A 321 -8.59 15.72 1.15
N LEU A 322 -8.91 16.55 0.17
CA LEU A 322 -9.07 17.98 0.36
C LEU A 322 -10.51 18.26 0.80
N ALA A 323 -10.67 18.92 1.93
CA ALA A 323 -11.96 19.31 2.47
C ALA A 323 -12.08 20.83 2.62
N ILE A 324 -13.32 21.32 2.59
CA ILE A 324 -13.69 22.70 2.92
C ILE A 324 -14.70 22.70 4.06
N ALA A 325 -14.67 23.76 4.85
CA ALA A 325 -15.61 23.99 5.94
C ALA A 325 -15.97 25.49 6.05
N ASN A 326 -16.98 25.79 6.87
CA ASN A 326 -17.22 27.15 7.32
C ASN A 326 -16.03 27.66 8.16
N PRO A 327 -15.88 28.98 8.35
CA PRO A 327 -14.80 29.56 9.14
C PRO A 327 -14.76 29.12 10.61
N ASP A 328 -15.88 28.67 11.14
CA ASP A 328 -16.02 28.13 12.50
C ASP A 328 -15.76 26.60 12.58
N GLY A 329 -15.37 25.96 11.48
CA GLY A 329 -15.12 24.53 11.41
C GLY A 329 -16.37 23.66 11.23
N THR A 330 -17.53 24.26 11.02
CA THR A 330 -18.78 23.51 10.72
C THR A 330 -18.94 23.23 9.22
N ASP A 331 -19.92 22.40 8.87
CA ASP A 331 -20.30 22.05 7.48
C ASP A 331 -19.11 21.55 6.64
N ILE A 332 -18.41 20.58 7.19
CA ILE A 332 -17.25 19.99 6.53
C ILE A 332 -17.70 19.17 5.32
N THR A 333 -17.14 19.50 4.16
CA THR A 333 -17.40 18.79 2.91
C THR A 333 -16.09 18.39 2.24
N GLU A 334 -15.84 17.09 2.06
CA GLU A 334 -14.73 16.64 1.22
C GLU A 334 -15.02 16.95 -0.24
N LEU A 335 -14.05 17.53 -0.91
CA LEU A 335 -14.19 17.82 -2.33
C LEU A 335 -14.14 16.52 -3.15
N PRO A 336 -14.97 16.39 -4.21
CA PRO A 336 -15.04 15.15 -5.01
C PRO A 336 -13.84 15.01 -5.97
N VAL A 337 -12.65 15.43 -5.53
CA VAL A 337 -11.44 15.49 -6.34
C VAL A 337 -10.33 14.69 -5.66
N ALA A 338 -9.71 13.80 -6.41
CA ALA A 338 -8.53 13.05 -5.97
C ALA A 338 -8.65 12.53 -4.52
N LYS A 339 -9.84 12.03 -4.12
CA LYS A 339 -10.11 11.53 -2.76
C LYS A 339 -9.00 10.59 -2.29
N GLY A 340 -8.40 10.89 -1.12
CA GLY A 340 -7.28 10.14 -0.57
C GLY A 340 -5.99 10.21 -1.38
N ARG A 341 -5.77 11.24 -2.20
CA ARG A 341 -4.59 11.35 -3.07
C ARG A 341 -3.97 12.75 -3.07
N VAL A 342 -4.51 13.69 -2.29
CA VAL A 342 -4.01 15.06 -2.22
C VAL A 342 -2.87 15.15 -1.22
N GLN A 343 -1.78 15.84 -1.59
CA GLN A 343 -0.61 16.05 -0.75
C GLN A 343 -0.52 17.48 -0.22
N SER A 344 -0.78 18.45 -1.05
CA SER A 344 -0.66 19.87 -0.73
C SER A 344 -1.62 20.70 -1.56
N PHE A 345 -1.95 21.88 -1.08
CA PHE A 345 -2.86 22.78 -1.79
C PHE A 345 -2.60 24.25 -1.45
N ASP A 346 -3.12 25.14 -2.28
CA ASP A 346 -3.17 26.58 -2.00
C ASP A 346 -4.40 27.24 -2.61
N TRP A 347 -4.84 28.36 -2.00
CA TRP A 347 -5.96 29.14 -2.47
C TRP A 347 -5.58 30.06 -3.62
N ALA A 348 -6.47 30.21 -4.59
CA ALA A 348 -6.41 31.32 -5.54
C ALA A 348 -6.76 32.64 -4.84
N PRO A 349 -6.21 33.79 -5.28
CA PRO A 349 -6.54 35.10 -4.70
C PRO A 349 -8.02 35.49 -4.75
N ASP A 350 -8.80 34.88 -5.66
CA ASP A 350 -10.23 35.10 -5.81
C ASP A 350 -11.09 34.33 -4.78
N GLY A 351 -10.50 33.44 -3.98
CA GLY A 351 -11.22 32.61 -3.01
C GLY A 351 -12.21 31.59 -3.61
N LYS A 352 -12.22 31.44 -4.94
CA LYS A 352 -13.14 30.55 -5.68
C LYS A 352 -12.47 29.31 -6.26
N ARG A 353 -11.15 29.32 -6.36
CA ARG A 353 -10.37 28.22 -6.92
C ARG A 353 -9.29 27.76 -5.94
N ILE A 354 -8.96 26.47 -6.03
CA ILE A 354 -7.89 25.85 -5.26
C ILE A 354 -6.96 25.13 -6.23
N VAL A 355 -5.66 25.40 -6.15
CA VAL A 355 -4.63 24.58 -6.77
C VAL A 355 -4.19 23.50 -5.78
N TYR A 356 -4.04 22.27 -6.24
CA TYR A 356 -3.60 21.17 -5.37
C TYR A 356 -2.69 20.20 -6.13
N SER A 357 -1.78 19.59 -5.38
CA SER A 357 -0.96 18.47 -5.86
C SER A 357 -1.60 17.15 -5.45
N ALA A 358 -1.76 16.25 -6.40
CA ALA A 358 -2.36 14.95 -6.14
C ALA A 358 -1.71 13.84 -6.97
N VAL A 359 -1.82 12.62 -6.44
CA VAL A 359 -1.39 11.41 -7.13
C VAL A 359 -2.27 11.15 -8.35
N THR A 360 -1.63 10.91 -9.47
CA THR A 360 -2.25 10.50 -10.74
C THR A 360 -1.40 9.44 -11.42
N LEU A 361 -1.88 8.88 -12.51
CA LEU A 361 -1.10 7.98 -13.35
C LEU A 361 -0.61 8.75 -14.58
N ASP A 362 0.67 8.75 -14.83
CA ASP A 362 1.28 9.23 -16.07
C ASP A 362 1.84 8.02 -16.82
N ALA A 363 1.25 7.72 -17.97
CA ALA A 363 1.54 6.51 -18.75
C ALA A 363 1.53 5.21 -17.89
N GLY A 364 0.60 5.11 -16.93
CA GLY A 364 0.48 3.94 -16.04
C GLY A 364 1.33 3.99 -14.77
N THR A 365 2.30 4.90 -14.67
CA THR A 365 3.15 5.08 -13.49
C THR A 365 2.55 6.09 -12.52
N PRO A 366 2.48 5.79 -11.22
CA PRO A 366 2.06 6.74 -10.21
C PRO A 366 3.01 7.96 -10.18
N THR A 367 2.43 9.15 -10.18
CA THR A 367 3.17 10.42 -10.10
C THR A 367 2.33 11.48 -9.40
N PHE A 368 2.93 12.63 -9.09
CA PHE A 368 2.18 13.80 -8.65
C PHE A 368 2.01 14.79 -9.79
N ALA A 369 0.80 15.32 -9.91
CA ALA A 369 0.51 16.41 -10.82
C ALA A 369 -0.23 17.53 -10.09
N LEU A 370 -0.14 18.75 -10.61
CA LEU A 370 -0.96 19.86 -10.18
C LEU A 370 -2.31 19.82 -10.87
N PHE A 371 -3.33 20.13 -10.10
CA PHE A 371 -4.71 20.27 -10.52
C PHE A 371 -5.27 21.61 -10.04
N LEU A 372 -6.19 22.16 -10.80
CA LEU A 372 -6.99 23.32 -10.44
C LEU A 372 -8.44 22.87 -10.24
N TYR A 373 -9.00 23.17 -9.07
CA TYR A 373 -10.41 22.94 -8.77
C TYR A 373 -11.15 24.28 -8.68
N ASP A 374 -12.25 24.36 -9.36
CA ASP A 374 -13.16 25.51 -9.34
C ASP A 374 -14.40 25.15 -8.50
N LEU A 375 -14.61 25.89 -7.42
CA LEU A 375 -15.66 25.63 -6.43
C LEU A 375 -17.08 25.95 -6.96
N GLU A 376 -17.20 26.87 -7.92
CA GLU A 376 -18.49 27.24 -8.52
C GLU A 376 -18.92 26.19 -9.54
N THR A 377 -18.05 25.80 -10.44
CA THR A 377 -18.35 24.81 -11.49
C THR A 377 -18.19 23.37 -11.00
N LYS A 378 -17.56 23.16 -9.84
CA LYS A 378 -17.22 21.85 -9.25
C LYS A 378 -16.39 20.96 -10.21
N LYS A 379 -15.54 21.55 -11.03
CA LYS A 379 -14.69 20.86 -11.99
C LYS A 379 -13.23 20.95 -11.60
N ALA A 380 -12.52 19.85 -11.80
CA ALA A 380 -11.06 19.78 -11.68
C ALA A 380 -10.41 19.71 -13.06
N LYS A 381 -9.27 20.36 -13.20
CA LYS A 381 -8.44 20.35 -14.41
C LYS A 381 -7.00 20.07 -14.04
N GLN A 382 -6.38 19.10 -14.69
CA GLN A 382 -4.94 18.84 -14.57
C GLN A 382 -4.13 19.94 -15.27
N LEU A 383 -3.11 20.47 -14.58
CA LEU A 383 -2.24 21.53 -15.08
C LEU A 383 -0.90 21.00 -15.58
N THR A 384 -0.30 20.01 -14.91
CA THR A 384 1.04 19.49 -15.23
C THR A 384 0.99 18.00 -15.59
N LYS A 385 1.95 17.58 -16.45
CA LYS A 385 2.16 16.19 -16.86
C LYS A 385 3.65 15.91 -16.97
N GLY A 386 4.06 14.64 -16.87
CA GLY A 386 5.44 14.19 -17.12
C GLY A 386 6.46 14.56 -16.06
N SER A 387 6.05 15.12 -14.92
CA SER A 387 6.93 15.48 -13.81
C SER A 387 6.25 15.23 -12.46
N VAL A 388 7.04 15.02 -11.41
CA VAL A 388 6.54 14.95 -10.04
C VAL A 388 6.32 16.38 -9.54
N ALA A 389 5.12 16.95 -9.70
CA ALA A 389 4.81 18.34 -9.36
C ALA A 389 4.15 18.43 -7.97
N ARG A 390 4.74 19.22 -7.06
CA ARG A 390 4.37 19.31 -5.65
C ARG A 390 4.43 20.73 -5.12
N ASP A 391 3.94 20.93 -3.91
CA ASP A 391 4.03 22.16 -3.12
C ASP A 391 3.61 23.43 -3.88
N PRO A 392 2.38 23.47 -4.44
CA PRO A 392 1.92 24.67 -5.14
C PRO A 392 1.76 25.84 -4.19
N ALA A 393 2.18 27.01 -4.64
CA ALA A 393 1.97 28.30 -3.99
C ALA A 393 1.45 29.33 -5.00
N TRP A 394 0.28 29.87 -4.78
CA TRP A 394 -0.33 30.83 -5.68
C TRP A 394 0.22 32.24 -5.44
N ARG A 395 0.71 32.90 -6.48
CA ARG A 395 1.28 34.23 -6.40
C ARG A 395 0.18 35.30 -6.18
N PRO A 396 0.26 36.10 -5.12
CA PRO A 396 -0.72 37.12 -4.82
C PRO A 396 -1.02 38.05 -6.00
N GLY A 397 -2.29 38.35 -6.24
CA GLY A 397 -2.74 39.28 -7.29
C GLY A 397 -2.49 38.87 -8.74
N THR A 398 -2.10 37.61 -8.98
CA THR A 398 -1.78 37.13 -10.34
C THR A 398 -2.43 35.77 -10.65
N GLU A 399 -2.29 35.31 -11.89
CA GLU A 399 -2.66 33.96 -12.34
C GLU A 399 -1.44 33.03 -12.44
N GLN A 400 -0.43 33.21 -11.58
CA GLN A 400 0.79 32.42 -11.58
C GLN A 400 0.89 31.56 -10.32
N ILE A 401 1.36 30.33 -10.49
CA ILE A 401 1.53 29.33 -9.44
C ILE A 401 2.99 28.90 -9.44
N ALA A 402 3.69 29.09 -8.32
CA ALA A 402 4.99 28.44 -8.10
C ALA A 402 4.79 27.01 -7.63
N TYR A 403 5.66 26.10 -8.03
CA TYR A 403 5.63 24.72 -7.58
C TYR A 403 7.01 24.05 -7.72
N THR A 404 7.22 23.00 -6.96
CA THR A 404 8.41 22.15 -7.08
C THR A 404 8.11 21.00 -8.01
N SER A 405 9.10 20.57 -8.79
CA SER A 405 9.01 19.37 -9.61
C SER A 405 10.31 18.59 -9.58
N LEU A 406 10.21 17.27 -9.77
CA LEU A 406 11.36 16.40 -9.92
C LEU A 406 11.42 15.91 -11.38
N VAL A 407 12.51 16.25 -12.07
CA VAL A 407 12.77 15.85 -13.44
C VAL A 407 14.18 15.27 -13.48
N ASP A 408 14.31 14.05 -13.99
CA ASP A 408 15.59 13.33 -14.12
C ASP A 408 16.44 13.32 -12.82
N GLY A 409 15.78 13.05 -11.70
CA GLY A 409 16.43 13.02 -10.38
C GLY A 409 16.88 14.39 -9.85
N LYS A 410 16.54 15.48 -10.53
CA LYS A 410 16.84 16.84 -10.10
C LYS A 410 15.56 17.58 -9.73
N MET A 411 15.53 18.16 -8.53
CA MET A 411 14.43 19.04 -8.15
C MET A 411 14.58 20.40 -8.83
N THR A 412 13.50 20.86 -9.43
CA THR A 412 13.37 22.19 -10.05
C THR A 412 12.27 22.97 -9.37
N LEU A 413 12.39 24.29 -9.39
CA LEU A 413 11.35 25.21 -8.99
C LEU A 413 10.79 25.87 -10.27
N SER A 414 9.48 25.84 -10.42
CA SER A 414 8.84 26.30 -11.67
C SER A 414 7.66 27.22 -11.40
N LEU A 415 7.35 28.08 -12.36
CA LEU A 415 6.15 28.92 -12.39
C LEU A 415 5.22 28.43 -13.50
N TYR A 416 3.98 28.15 -13.18
CA TYR A 416 2.91 27.89 -14.14
C TYR A 416 2.04 29.15 -14.32
N ASP A 417 1.88 29.60 -15.55
CA ASP A 417 1.00 30.73 -15.89
C ASP A 417 -0.33 30.19 -16.45
N LEU A 418 -1.41 30.44 -15.73
CA LEU A 418 -2.75 29.94 -16.09
C LEU A 418 -3.34 30.61 -17.33
N LYS A 419 -2.96 31.86 -17.62
CA LYS A 419 -3.41 32.60 -18.81
C LYS A 419 -2.72 32.10 -20.06
N LEU A 420 -1.39 31.98 -19.99
CA LEU A 420 -0.56 31.51 -21.11
C LEU A 420 -0.60 29.99 -21.25
N LYS A 421 -0.99 29.25 -20.21
CA LYS A 421 -0.96 27.78 -20.10
C LYS A 421 0.46 27.21 -20.33
N THR A 422 1.47 27.92 -19.86
CA THR A 422 2.88 27.58 -19.98
C THR A 422 3.52 27.47 -18.61
N HIS A 423 4.58 26.68 -18.51
CA HIS A 423 5.45 26.64 -17.35
C HIS A 423 6.83 27.22 -17.72
N ARG A 424 7.49 27.81 -16.76
CA ARG A 424 8.86 28.30 -16.84
C ARG A 424 9.61 27.87 -15.60
N ASP A 425 10.74 27.23 -15.81
CA ASP A 425 11.64 26.89 -14.71
C ASP A 425 12.33 28.15 -14.19
N ILE A 426 12.40 28.26 -12.87
CA ILE A 426 13.19 29.30 -12.20
C ILE A 426 14.66 28.87 -12.32
N PRO A 427 15.59 29.78 -12.68
CA PRO A 427 17.00 29.43 -12.82
C PRO A 427 17.53 28.72 -11.57
N GLY A 428 18.12 27.55 -11.75
CA GLY A 428 18.51 26.67 -10.63
C GLY A 428 19.91 26.90 -10.11
N GLU A 429 20.68 27.85 -10.64
CA GLU A 429 22.09 28.07 -10.26
C GLU A 429 22.23 28.45 -8.77
N GLY A 430 21.30 29.24 -8.24
CA GLY A 430 21.29 29.63 -6.82
C GLY A 430 20.88 28.48 -5.86
N LEU A 431 20.14 27.48 -6.35
CA LEU A 431 19.76 26.31 -5.54
C LEU A 431 20.86 25.25 -5.54
N GLY A 432 21.61 25.10 -6.63
CA GLY A 432 22.61 24.05 -6.78
C GLY A 432 21.95 22.66 -6.71
N GLU A 433 22.43 21.81 -5.79
CA GLU A 433 21.84 20.49 -5.46
C GLU A 433 20.83 20.54 -4.31
N ARG A 434 20.44 21.74 -3.86
CA ARG A 434 19.47 21.89 -2.77
C ARG A 434 18.06 21.63 -3.25
N MET A 435 17.25 21.18 -2.33
CA MET A 435 15.82 20.94 -2.53
C MET A 435 14.99 21.99 -1.83
N VAL A 436 13.77 22.22 -2.31
CA VAL A 436 12.83 23.17 -1.71
C VAL A 436 11.50 22.47 -1.47
N GLN A 437 10.92 22.72 -0.29
CA GLN A 437 9.56 22.29 0.08
C GLN A 437 8.82 23.44 0.78
N HIS A 438 7.50 23.30 0.95
CA HIS A 438 6.64 24.20 1.70
C HIS A 438 6.76 25.64 1.22
N LEU A 439 6.50 25.86 -0.07
CA LEU A 439 6.57 27.18 -0.69
C LEU A 439 5.51 28.13 -0.14
N ALA A 440 5.88 29.40 0.05
CA ALA A 440 4.97 30.51 0.30
C ALA A 440 5.46 31.79 -0.37
N TRP A 441 4.54 32.60 -0.88
CA TRP A 441 4.85 33.91 -1.44
C TRP A 441 4.86 35.01 -0.38
N ALA A 442 5.75 35.99 -0.55
CA ALA A 442 5.62 37.26 0.14
C ALA A 442 4.29 37.95 -0.25
N PRO A 443 3.64 38.70 0.65
CA PRO A 443 2.35 39.32 0.35
C PRO A 443 2.37 40.25 -0.88
N ASP A 444 3.53 40.83 -1.20
CA ASP A 444 3.72 41.70 -2.39
C ASP A 444 3.98 40.89 -3.69
N GLY A 445 4.11 39.58 -3.59
CA GLY A 445 4.33 38.67 -4.72
C GLY A 445 5.72 38.80 -5.37
N ARG A 446 6.71 39.39 -4.71
CA ARG A 446 8.04 39.62 -5.28
C ARG A 446 9.05 38.51 -4.95
N GLU A 447 8.91 37.86 -3.83
CA GLU A 447 9.84 36.87 -3.32
C GLU A 447 9.09 35.61 -2.88
N LEU A 448 9.69 34.44 -3.06
CA LEU A 448 9.25 33.17 -2.51
C LEU A 448 10.06 32.82 -1.27
N ILE A 449 9.44 32.17 -0.30
CA ILE A 449 10.14 31.49 0.77
C ILE A 449 9.82 30.00 0.74
N GLY A 450 10.73 29.19 1.29
CA GLY A 450 10.54 27.77 1.44
C GLY A 450 11.56 27.14 2.39
N SER A 451 11.33 25.90 2.73
CA SER A 451 12.31 25.04 3.42
C SER A 451 13.34 24.55 2.39
N ILE A 452 14.57 24.97 2.53
CA ILE A 452 15.69 24.65 1.64
C ILE A 452 16.63 23.69 2.37
N TYR A 453 16.95 22.56 1.76
CA TYR A 453 17.77 21.53 2.39
C TYR A 453 18.64 20.75 1.39
N HIS A 454 19.70 20.14 1.89
CA HIS A 454 20.40 19.06 1.20
C HIS A 454 19.78 17.71 1.57
N VAL A 455 19.92 16.74 0.68
CA VAL A 455 19.48 15.37 0.99
C VAL A 455 20.19 14.85 2.24
N GLY A 456 19.43 14.40 3.24
CA GLY A 456 19.96 13.91 4.51
C GLY A 456 20.19 14.99 5.59
N GLU A 457 19.89 16.26 5.29
CA GLU A 457 19.94 17.35 6.27
C GLU A 457 18.55 17.95 6.49
N GLY A 458 18.35 18.57 7.64
CA GLY A 458 17.12 19.30 7.94
C GLY A 458 17.01 20.60 7.13
N GLY A 459 15.80 21.01 6.82
CA GLY A 459 15.50 22.22 6.09
C GLY A 459 15.84 23.49 6.87
N LYS A 460 16.22 24.54 6.15
CA LYS A 460 16.33 25.90 6.68
C LYS A 460 15.49 26.86 5.83
N ILE A 461 14.92 27.89 6.43
CA ILE A 461 14.12 28.84 5.65
C ILE A 461 15.02 29.69 4.77
N GLY A 462 14.73 29.73 3.50
CA GLY A 462 15.39 30.59 2.53
C GLY A 462 14.39 31.40 1.70
N ALA A 463 14.81 32.57 1.28
CA ALA A 463 14.13 33.43 0.33
C ALA A 463 14.72 33.19 -1.07
N ILE A 464 13.84 33.09 -2.06
CA ILE A 464 14.18 32.73 -3.44
C ILE A 464 13.62 33.78 -4.38
N SER A 465 14.48 34.36 -5.20
CA SER A 465 14.05 35.23 -6.30
C SER A 465 13.41 34.39 -7.41
N PRO A 466 12.12 34.60 -7.74
CA PRO A 466 11.45 33.82 -8.77
C PRO A 466 11.92 34.16 -10.19
N TRP A 467 12.77 35.16 -10.34
CA TRP A 467 13.27 35.65 -11.61
C TRP A 467 14.70 35.21 -11.91
N THR A 468 15.58 35.28 -10.89
CA THR A 468 16.99 34.97 -11.01
C THR A 468 17.35 33.63 -10.40
N GLY A 469 16.47 33.04 -9.57
CA GLY A 469 16.78 31.84 -8.80
C GLY A 469 17.80 32.04 -7.67
N GLU A 470 18.17 33.32 -7.38
CA GLU A 470 19.06 33.63 -6.26
C GLU A 470 18.41 33.21 -4.93
N VAL A 471 19.21 32.59 -4.08
CA VAL A 471 18.80 32.06 -2.79
C VAL A 471 19.51 32.81 -1.66
N ARG A 472 18.73 33.37 -0.76
CA ARG A 472 19.23 34.01 0.46
C ARG A 472 18.69 33.23 1.67
N MET A 473 19.57 32.54 2.39
CA MET A 473 19.19 31.81 3.60
C MET A 473 18.77 32.79 4.69
N LEU A 474 17.63 32.52 5.32
CA LEU A 474 17.03 33.36 6.37
C LEU A 474 17.22 32.76 7.76
N THR A 475 17.28 31.46 7.87
CA THR A 475 17.54 30.74 9.13
C THR A 475 18.79 29.87 9.03
N GLN A 476 19.33 29.54 10.20
CA GLN A 476 20.52 28.71 10.38
C GLN A 476 20.29 27.77 11.54
N GLY A 477 21.10 26.73 11.66
CA GLY A 477 21.01 25.73 12.72
C GLY A 477 21.93 24.53 12.45
N LYS A 478 21.84 23.52 13.29
CA LYS A 478 22.56 22.27 13.09
C LYS A 478 22.04 21.52 11.87
N PRO A 479 22.79 20.57 11.29
CA PRO A 479 22.33 19.77 10.16
C PRO A 479 21.01 19.03 10.43
N GLU A 480 20.78 18.55 11.66
CA GLU A 480 19.58 17.84 12.08
C GLU A 480 18.36 18.75 12.33
N ASP A 481 18.58 20.06 12.55
CA ASP A 481 17.48 21.00 12.78
C ASP A 481 16.67 21.20 11.49
N THR A 482 15.37 21.10 11.61
CA THR A 482 14.45 21.29 10.48
C THR A 482 13.53 22.47 10.74
N ASP A 483 13.65 23.49 9.89
CA ASP A 483 12.73 24.62 9.79
C ASP A 483 11.78 24.35 8.61
N SER A 484 10.48 24.33 8.86
CA SER A 484 9.47 23.94 7.87
C SER A 484 8.22 24.80 7.90
N HIS A 485 7.42 24.73 6.84
CA HIS A 485 6.13 25.39 6.71
C HIS A 485 6.17 26.90 7.01
N PRO A 486 7.07 27.67 6.35
CA PRO A 486 7.11 29.11 6.58
C PRO A 486 5.88 29.80 6.03
N VAL A 487 5.39 30.80 6.75
CA VAL A 487 4.32 31.69 6.33
C VAL A 487 4.64 33.14 6.69
N PHE A 488 4.43 34.06 5.76
CA PHE A 488 4.56 35.49 6.06
C PHE A 488 3.43 36.00 6.96
N ALA A 489 3.76 36.90 7.87
CA ALA A 489 2.75 37.72 8.47
C ALA A 489 2.05 38.58 7.40
N PRO A 490 0.78 38.95 7.56
CA PRO A 490 0.04 39.76 6.56
C PRO A 490 0.70 41.08 6.17
N ASP A 491 1.50 41.66 7.08
CA ASP A 491 2.26 42.91 6.82
C ASP A 491 3.64 42.66 6.15
N GLY A 492 4.01 41.41 5.92
CA GLY A 492 5.27 41.02 5.27
C GLY A 492 6.53 41.27 6.09
N LYS A 493 6.44 41.64 7.37
CA LYS A 493 7.63 41.95 8.19
C LYS A 493 8.17 40.81 9.00
N GLU A 494 7.41 39.75 9.16
CA GLU A 494 7.76 38.60 9.97
C GLU A 494 7.42 37.30 9.23
N ILE A 495 8.12 36.25 9.54
CA ILE A 495 7.85 34.87 9.07
C ILE A 495 7.62 34.02 10.32
N LEU A 496 6.48 33.30 10.33
CA LEU A 496 6.26 32.19 11.26
C LEU A 496 6.65 30.89 10.58
N PHE A 497 7.21 29.97 11.33
CA PHE A 497 7.57 28.63 10.82
C PHE A 497 7.66 27.64 11.97
N THR A 498 7.62 26.36 11.65
CA THR A 498 7.87 25.26 12.58
C THR A 498 9.35 24.93 12.61
N SER A 499 9.91 24.68 13.80
CA SER A 499 11.27 24.19 13.95
C SER A 499 11.37 23.17 15.08
N ASN A 500 12.25 22.16 14.90
CA ASN A 500 12.57 21.15 15.92
C ASN A 500 13.93 21.40 16.62
N ARG A 501 14.50 22.61 16.51
CA ARG A 501 15.83 22.96 17.04
C ARG A 501 15.98 22.86 18.56
N ASP A 502 14.87 22.80 19.30
CA ASP A 502 14.80 22.52 20.74
C ASP A 502 14.47 21.05 21.06
N GLY A 503 14.51 20.18 20.04
CA GLY A 503 14.20 18.74 20.14
C GLY A 503 12.74 18.41 19.90
N MET A 504 11.87 19.41 19.76
CA MET A 504 10.41 19.22 19.50
C MET A 504 9.93 20.21 18.44
N GLU A 505 8.90 19.84 17.69
CA GLU A 505 8.32 20.74 16.68
C GLU A 505 7.55 21.87 17.37
N ASN A 506 8.16 23.05 17.41
CA ASN A 506 7.61 24.25 18.02
C ASN A 506 7.54 25.40 17.02
N LEU A 507 6.76 26.43 17.37
CA LEU A 507 6.55 27.63 16.56
C LEU A 507 7.67 28.63 16.81
N TYR A 508 8.24 29.15 15.73
CA TYR A 508 9.24 30.19 15.72
C TYR A 508 8.83 31.37 14.87
N ARG A 509 9.36 32.54 15.21
CA ARG A 509 9.16 33.79 14.49
C ARG A 509 10.49 34.42 14.11
N LEU A 510 10.64 34.75 12.83
CA LEU A 510 11.76 35.55 12.32
C LEU A 510 11.28 36.94 11.95
N SER A 511 11.79 37.97 12.64
CA SER A 511 11.58 39.38 12.26
C SER A 511 12.57 39.77 11.16
N LEU A 512 12.06 40.09 9.97
CA LEU A 512 12.90 40.36 8.79
C LEU A 512 13.69 41.64 8.91
N ASN A 513 13.12 42.67 9.54
CA ASN A 513 13.79 43.96 9.71
C ASN A 513 14.97 43.93 10.69
N ARG A 514 14.91 43.02 11.67
CA ARG A 514 15.92 42.88 12.74
C ARG A 514 16.73 41.63 12.61
N MET A 515 16.38 40.73 11.69
CA MET A 515 16.92 39.38 11.56
C MET A 515 16.97 38.65 12.91
N ARG A 516 15.92 38.83 13.71
CA ARG A 516 15.81 38.28 15.06
C ARG A 516 14.90 37.05 15.05
N LEU A 517 15.47 35.94 15.49
CA LEU A 517 14.73 34.69 15.67
C LEU A 517 14.25 34.58 17.12
N SER A 518 12.98 34.22 17.28
CA SER A 518 12.34 34.03 18.59
C SER A 518 11.52 32.74 18.60
N GLN A 519 11.65 31.97 19.68
CA GLN A 519 10.77 30.83 19.94
C GLN A 519 9.46 31.32 20.56
N LEU A 520 8.32 30.95 19.98
CA LEU A 520 7.01 31.35 20.41
C LEU A 520 6.28 30.29 21.24
N SER A 521 6.65 29.02 21.11
CA SER A 521 5.99 27.93 21.83
C SER A 521 7.00 26.96 22.41
N GLN A 522 6.55 26.26 23.47
CA GLN A 522 7.24 25.14 24.07
C GLN A 522 6.20 24.12 24.51
N VAL A 523 5.74 23.30 23.56
CA VAL A 523 4.69 22.30 23.79
C VAL A 523 5.18 20.91 23.36
N TYR A 524 4.71 19.89 24.05
CA TYR A 524 5.22 18.54 23.78
C TYR A 524 4.46 17.80 22.67
N ALA A 525 3.25 18.21 22.32
CA ALA A 525 2.48 17.57 21.24
C ALA A 525 2.89 18.03 19.84
N GLY A 526 3.67 19.11 19.76
CA GLY A 526 4.14 19.68 18.50
C GLY A 526 3.17 20.71 17.91
N VAL A 527 3.73 21.70 17.21
CA VAL A 527 3.02 22.70 16.41
C VAL A 527 3.57 22.66 15.00
N GLU A 528 2.74 22.34 14.03
CA GLU A 528 3.14 22.33 12.62
C GLU A 528 2.17 23.13 11.75
N GLN A 529 2.65 23.49 10.55
CA GLN A 529 1.85 24.14 9.52
C GLN A 529 1.09 25.38 10.00
N PRO A 530 1.80 26.39 10.57
CA PRO A 530 1.16 27.59 11.04
C PRO A 530 0.51 28.37 9.90
N ALA A 531 -0.61 29.00 10.17
CA ALA A 531 -1.29 29.92 9.27
C ALA A 531 -1.96 31.04 10.08
N TYR A 532 -2.29 32.14 9.43
CA TYR A 532 -3.05 33.20 10.05
C TYR A 532 -4.56 33.03 9.79
N THR A 533 -5.36 33.31 10.78
CA THR A 533 -6.80 33.47 10.60
C THR A 533 -7.09 34.89 10.06
N PRO A 534 -8.27 35.16 9.47
CA PRO A 534 -8.63 36.49 8.99
C PRO A 534 -8.62 37.55 10.06
N ASP A 535 -8.86 37.22 11.33
CA ASP A 535 -8.83 38.07 12.50
C ASP A 535 -7.44 38.20 13.16
N GLY A 536 -6.40 37.68 12.50
CA GLY A 536 -5.00 37.79 12.94
C GLY A 536 -4.60 36.85 14.04
N GLN A 537 -5.39 35.83 14.36
CA GLN A 537 -5.01 34.77 15.29
C GLN A 537 -4.16 33.68 14.58
N LEU A 538 -3.62 32.75 15.35
CA LEU A 538 -2.85 31.61 14.85
C LEU A 538 -3.75 30.42 14.61
N LEU A 539 -3.60 29.81 13.44
CA LEU A 539 -4.12 28.49 13.09
C LEU A 539 -2.95 27.52 12.97
N TYR A 540 -3.07 26.32 13.51
CA TYR A 540 -1.99 25.35 13.43
C TYR A 540 -2.48 23.91 13.50
N THR A 541 -1.67 22.99 13.00
CA THR A 541 -1.84 21.55 13.18
C THR A 541 -1.21 21.13 14.50
N ALA A 542 -1.97 20.45 15.36
CA ALA A 542 -1.50 19.81 16.58
C ALA A 542 -1.67 18.29 16.49
N TYR A 543 -0.72 17.56 17.06
CA TYR A 543 -0.74 16.08 17.01
C TYR A 543 -1.30 15.48 18.29
N ARG A 544 -1.87 14.29 18.14
CA ARG A 544 -2.33 13.40 19.19
C ARG A 544 -1.72 12.03 18.98
N SER A 545 -1.79 11.18 19.98
CA SER A 545 -1.29 9.80 19.84
C SER A 545 -1.93 9.03 18.67
N LEU A 546 -3.21 9.29 18.39
CA LEU A 546 -3.97 8.59 17.34
C LEU A 546 -4.50 9.57 16.27
N GLY A 547 -3.72 10.53 15.83
CA GLY A 547 -4.10 11.44 14.76
C GLY A 547 -3.61 12.88 14.91
N SER A 548 -4.28 13.81 14.25
CA SER A 548 -3.99 15.24 14.35
C SER A 548 -5.27 16.08 14.25
N GLU A 549 -5.20 17.30 14.76
CA GLU A 549 -6.30 18.23 14.79
C GLU A 549 -5.86 19.64 14.40
N ILE A 550 -6.79 20.43 13.90
CA ILE A 550 -6.56 21.86 13.65
C ILE A 550 -7.01 22.65 14.86
N ARG A 551 -6.11 23.47 15.39
CA ARG A 551 -6.37 24.33 16.53
C ARG A 551 -6.21 25.80 16.19
N LYS A 552 -6.96 26.64 16.88
CA LYS A 552 -6.88 28.09 16.83
C LYS A 552 -6.38 28.61 18.18
N ALA A 553 -5.46 29.60 18.17
CA ALA A 553 -4.93 30.23 19.37
C ALA A 553 -4.75 31.73 19.16
N PRO A 554 -4.72 32.54 20.24
CA PRO A 554 -4.25 33.91 20.15
C PRO A 554 -2.83 33.97 19.56
N LEU A 555 -2.53 35.00 18.77
CA LEU A 555 -1.16 35.20 18.29
C LEU A 555 -0.25 35.55 19.48
N LEU A 556 0.81 34.73 19.61
CA LEU A 556 1.77 34.93 20.71
C LEU A 556 2.65 36.16 20.45
N THR A 557 2.52 37.18 21.26
CA THR A 557 3.21 38.46 21.08
C THR A 557 4.48 38.60 21.90
N ASP A 558 4.56 37.92 23.05
CA ASP A 558 5.65 38.08 24.02
C ASP A 558 6.14 36.76 24.60
N GLY A 559 7.38 36.74 25.12
CA GLY A 559 7.90 35.66 25.95
C GLY A 559 8.87 34.69 25.30
N SER A 560 9.61 35.17 24.33
CA SER A 560 10.52 34.27 23.61
C SER A 560 11.94 34.32 24.12
N GLN A 561 12.52 33.17 24.32
CA GLN A 561 13.97 33.05 24.38
C GLN A 561 14.55 33.43 23.00
N VAL A 562 15.49 34.38 22.99
CA VAL A 562 16.26 34.70 21.78
C VAL A 562 17.23 33.54 21.55
N VAL A 563 16.99 32.80 20.48
CA VAL A 563 17.95 31.77 20.05
C VAL A 563 19.07 32.48 19.29
N ALA A 564 20.28 32.41 19.80
CA ALA A 564 21.45 32.99 19.12
C ALA A 564 21.59 32.34 17.73
N SER A 565 21.81 33.15 16.69
CA SER A 565 22.15 32.64 15.37
C SER A 565 23.53 31.98 15.39
N VAL A 566 23.58 30.70 15.03
CA VAL A 566 24.84 29.98 14.82
C VAL A 566 25.31 30.24 13.40
N PRO A 567 26.56 30.64 13.13
CA PRO A 567 27.07 30.83 11.78
C PRO A 567 26.96 29.56 10.97
N LEU A 568 26.53 29.66 9.71
CA LEU A 568 26.47 28.52 8.77
C LEU A 568 27.88 27.91 8.62
N PRO A 569 28.02 26.61 8.68
CA PRO A 569 29.15 25.94 8.06
C PRO A 569 29.12 26.26 6.56
N THR A 570 30.26 26.68 6.02
CA THR A 570 30.45 26.79 4.56
C THR A 570 29.94 25.54 3.90
N ALA A 571 29.12 25.69 2.85
CA ALA A 571 28.58 24.61 2.08
C ALA A 571 29.64 23.52 1.89
N ARG A 572 29.40 22.32 2.40
CA ARG A 572 30.18 21.17 1.97
C ARG A 572 29.88 21.03 0.48
N ASN A 573 30.88 21.33 -0.37
CA ASN A 573 30.83 20.89 -1.73
C ASN A 573 30.64 19.38 -1.65
N SER A 574 29.45 18.91 -2.00
CA SER A 574 29.26 17.50 -2.29
C SER A 574 30.28 17.20 -3.39
N ALA A 575 31.25 16.37 -3.07
CA ALA A 575 32.23 15.92 -4.02
C ALA A 575 31.43 15.40 -5.21
N THR A 576 31.64 15.97 -6.39
CA THR A 576 31.14 15.41 -7.63
C THR A 576 31.58 13.95 -7.60
N SER A 577 30.64 13.05 -7.46
CA SER A 577 30.90 11.64 -7.33
C SER A 577 31.53 11.17 -8.64
N VAL A 578 32.84 11.00 -8.63
CA VAL A 578 33.56 10.36 -9.73
C VAL A 578 33.13 8.91 -9.72
N ILE A 579 32.54 8.47 -10.79
CA ILE A 579 32.20 7.05 -11.00
C ILE A 579 33.54 6.31 -11.08
N PRO A 580 33.77 5.29 -10.24
CA PRO A 580 34.98 4.49 -10.37
C PRO A 580 35.02 3.81 -11.74
N ASP A 581 36.16 3.89 -12.44
CA ASP A 581 36.37 3.23 -13.75
C ASP A 581 36.10 1.70 -13.70
N SER A 582 36.08 1.13 -12.50
CA SER A 582 35.82 -0.30 -12.26
C SER A 582 34.34 -0.69 -12.36
N TRP A 583 33.42 0.27 -12.35
CA TRP A 583 31.99 -0.01 -12.45
C TRP A 583 31.60 -0.16 -13.91
N LYS A 584 30.79 -1.20 -14.20
CA LYS A 584 30.42 -1.54 -15.56
C LYS A 584 28.97 -1.20 -15.84
N LEU A 585 28.73 -0.58 -16.99
CA LEU A 585 27.38 -0.31 -17.48
C LEU A 585 27.05 -1.29 -18.59
N SER A 586 25.87 -1.90 -18.53
CA SER A 586 25.33 -2.78 -19.58
C SER A 586 23.83 -2.57 -19.75
N THR A 587 23.30 -3.00 -20.88
CA THR A 587 21.86 -3.12 -21.08
C THR A 587 21.33 -4.31 -20.29
N TYR A 588 20.12 -4.19 -19.75
CA TYR A 588 19.47 -5.28 -19.04
C TYR A 588 19.08 -6.40 -20.02
N GLU A 589 19.51 -7.61 -19.73
CA GLU A 589 19.09 -8.84 -20.41
C GLU A 589 18.32 -9.73 -19.44
N PRO A 590 17.06 -10.09 -19.73
CA PRO A 590 16.27 -10.96 -18.85
C PRO A 590 16.90 -12.35 -18.73
N THR A 591 17.30 -12.71 -17.54
CA THR A 591 17.80 -14.04 -17.22
C THR A 591 16.93 -14.65 -16.13
N MET A 592 16.27 -15.78 -16.46
CA MET A 592 15.42 -16.47 -15.50
C MET A 592 16.26 -17.25 -14.48
N THR A 593 15.96 -17.03 -13.23
CA THR A 593 16.52 -17.76 -12.08
C THR A 593 15.43 -18.49 -11.34
N ASN A 594 15.77 -19.57 -10.64
CA ASN A 594 14.82 -20.23 -9.75
C ASN A 594 14.56 -19.34 -8.52
N ASP A 595 13.30 -18.96 -8.30
CA ASP A 595 12.89 -18.11 -7.18
C ASP A 595 12.55 -18.96 -5.95
N VAL A 596 11.84 -20.07 -6.16
CA VAL A 596 11.37 -20.93 -5.08
C VAL A 596 11.03 -22.33 -5.55
N ILE A 597 11.29 -23.31 -4.69
CA ILE A 597 10.82 -24.69 -4.82
C ILE A 597 10.03 -25.01 -3.57
N LEU A 598 8.75 -25.34 -3.74
CA LEU A 598 7.85 -25.65 -2.62
C LEU A 598 7.25 -27.04 -2.76
N PRO A 599 7.26 -27.86 -1.70
CA PRO A 599 6.47 -29.07 -1.66
C PRO A 599 4.99 -28.71 -1.68
N GLN A 600 4.19 -29.49 -2.36
CA GLN A 600 2.75 -29.36 -2.43
C GLN A 600 2.04 -30.63 -2.00
N MET A 601 0.89 -30.47 -1.39
CA MET A 601 -0.05 -31.53 -1.09
C MET A 601 -1.44 -31.12 -1.56
N THR A 602 -2.10 -31.95 -2.34
CA THR A 602 -3.45 -31.73 -2.87
C THR A 602 -4.15 -33.10 -2.98
N THR A 603 -5.29 -33.14 -3.62
CA THR A 603 -6.08 -34.39 -3.79
C THR A 603 -6.41 -34.63 -5.25
N ASP A 604 -6.51 -35.89 -5.63
CA ASP A 604 -7.09 -36.38 -6.87
C ASP A 604 -8.32 -37.23 -6.61
N GLU A 605 -8.79 -37.95 -7.62
CA GLU A 605 -9.96 -38.83 -7.58
C GLU A 605 -9.90 -39.97 -6.57
N LEU A 606 -8.70 -40.40 -6.18
CA LEU A 606 -8.51 -41.53 -5.28
C LEU A 606 -7.87 -41.17 -3.94
N GLY A 607 -7.44 -39.91 -3.75
CA GLY A 607 -6.84 -39.51 -2.50
C GLY A 607 -5.80 -38.40 -2.61
N GLN A 608 -4.74 -38.50 -1.80
CA GLN A 608 -3.74 -37.45 -1.72
C GLN A 608 -2.71 -37.53 -2.86
N GLN A 609 -2.37 -36.40 -3.39
CA GLN A 609 -1.24 -36.16 -4.28
C GLN A 609 -0.16 -35.34 -3.53
N PHE A 610 1.09 -35.75 -3.75
CA PHE A 610 2.26 -35.00 -3.31
C PHE A 610 3.08 -34.55 -4.50
N GLY A 611 3.67 -33.40 -4.42
CA GLY A 611 4.42 -32.87 -5.54
C GLY A 611 5.31 -31.69 -5.17
N VAL A 612 5.82 -31.06 -6.20
CA VAL A 612 6.71 -29.91 -6.10
C VAL A 612 6.26 -28.85 -7.09
N MET A 613 6.16 -27.64 -6.61
CA MET A 613 6.01 -26.44 -7.44
C MET A 613 7.33 -25.68 -7.47
N SER A 614 7.74 -25.23 -8.64
CA SER A 614 8.91 -24.38 -8.81
C SER A 614 8.54 -23.15 -9.63
N ILE A 615 9.02 -21.99 -9.21
CA ILE A 615 8.82 -20.72 -9.91
C ILE A 615 10.19 -20.19 -10.33
N PHE A 616 10.28 -19.80 -11.58
CA PHE A 616 11.41 -19.12 -12.16
C PHE A 616 10.96 -17.75 -12.65
N SER A 617 11.74 -16.72 -12.43
CA SER A 617 11.51 -15.44 -13.09
C SER A 617 12.82 -14.65 -13.27
N ASP A 618 12.79 -13.66 -14.15
CA ASP A 618 13.87 -12.69 -14.24
C ASP A 618 13.79 -11.67 -13.10
N ILE A 619 14.87 -10.94 -12.86
CA ILE A 619 14.96 -10.04 -11.71
C ILE A 619 13.93 -8.91 -11.73
N LEU A 620 13.46 -8.50 -12.90
CA LEU A 620 12.40 -7.49 -13.08
C LEU A 620 11.00 -8.10 -13.19
N ASN A 621 10.83 -9.41 -13.06
CA ASN A 621 9.57 -10.13 -13.26
C ASN A 621 8.91 -9.87 -14.64
N LYS A 622 9.71 -9.57 -15.67
CA LYS A 622 9.22 -9.43 -17.05
C LYS A 622 8.86 -10.78 -17.66
N GLN A 623 9.52 -11.83 -17.23
CA GLN A 623 9.23 -13.19 -17.62
C GLN A 623 9.09 -14.07 -16.38
N SER A 624 8.18 -15.02 -16.42
CA SER A 624 8.03 -16.01 -15.36
C SER A 624 7.62 -17.38 -15.91
N LEU A 625 8.16 -18.45 -15.31
CA LEU A 625 7.82 -19.84 -15.60
C LEU A 625 7.47 -20.53 -14.29
N GLY A 626 6.23 -20.96 -14.16
CA GLY A 626 5.75 -21.83 -13.09
C GLY A 626 5.73 -23.28 -13.55
N LEU A 627 6.34 -24.16 -12.78
CA LEU A 627 6.29 -25.61 -12.98
C LEU A 627 5.65 -26.25 -11.76
N ASP A 628 4.71 -27.15 -12.00
CA ASP A 628 4.03 -27.90 -10.95
C ASP A 628 3.94 -29.37 -11.38
N VAL A 629 4.46 -30.27 -10.56
CA VAL A 629 4.42 -31.70 -10.80
C VAL A 629 3.99 -32.41 -9.53
N ARG A 630 2.94 -33.24 -9.63
CA ARG A 630 2.35 -33.96 -8.52
C ARG A 630 2.15 -35.43 -8.86
N TYR A 631 2.24 -36.31 -7.87
CA TYR A 631 1.98 -37.71 -7.98
C TYR A 631 0.94 -38.16 -6.96
N GLY A 632 -0.13 -38.79 -7.44
CA GLY A 632 -1.16 -39.38 -6.60
C GLY A 632 -0.76 -40.76 -6.12
N ILE A 633 -0.66 -40.93 -4.81
CA ILE A 633 -0.20 -42.23 -4.23
C ILE A 633 -1.16 -43.36 -4.56
N MET A 634 -2.46 -43.11 -4.44
CA MET A 634 -3.46 -44.14 -4.69
C MET A 634 -3.83 -44.26 -6.18
N SER A 635 -3.89 -43.12 -6.88
CA SER A 635 -4.18 -43.11 -8.31
C SER A 635 -3.01 -43.59 -9.17
N GLN A 636 -1.78 -43.58 -8.65
CA GLN A 636 -0.53 -43.89 -9.37
C GLN A 636 -0.36 -43.05 -10.65
N ARG A 637 -0.85 -41.77 -10.63
CA ARG A 637 -0.86 -40.88 -11.79
C ARG A 637 -0.10 -39.60 -11.50
N PHE A 638 0.60 -39.12 -12.53
CA PHE A 638 1.17 -37.77 -12.50
C PHE A 638 0.15 -36.76 -12.93
N SER A 639 0.19 -35.60 -12.28
CA SER A 639 -0.46 -34.38 -12.69
C SER A 639 0.62 -33.32 -12.82
N TYR A 640 0.54 -32.49 -13.86
CA TYR A 640 1.53 -31.45 -14.06
C TYR A 640 0.92 -30.21 -14.72
N SER A 641 1.57 -29.07 -14.49
CA SER A 641 1.38 -27.87 -15.28
C SER A 641 2.69 -27.12 -15.46
N ALA A 642 2.87 -26.52 -16.63
CA ALA A 642 3.93 -25.57 -16.90
C ALA A 642 3.32 -24.33 -17.51
N GLN A 643 3.50 -23.20 -16.85
CA GLN A 643 2.94 -21.90 -17.27
C GLN A 643 4.07 -20.90 -17.49
N TYR A 644 4.15 -20.33 -18.68
CA TYR A 644 5.03 -19.22 -19.01
C TYR A 644 4.24 -17.94 -19.20
N LEU A 645 4.71 -16.85 -18.59
CA LEU A 645 4.16 -15.50 -18.74
C LEU A 645 5.26 -14.56 -19.23
N ASN A 646 4.90 -13.71 -20.20
CA ASN A 646 5.76 -12.68 -20.75
C ASN A 646 5.08 -11.31 -20.67
N ARG A 647 5.79 -10.35 -20.10
CA ARG A 647 5.38 -8.96 -19.87
C ARG A 647 6.34 -7.95 -20.51
N MET A 648 7.12 -8.38 -21.49
CA MET A 648 8.11 -7.54 -22.16
C MET A 648 7.50 -6.58 -23.17
N GLN A 649 6.22 -6.73 -23.49
CA GLN A 649 5.49 -5.94 -24.47
C GLN A 649 4.38 -5.14 -23.78
N ASP A 650 3.70 -4.27 -24.51
CA ASP A 650 2.55 -3.47 -24.03
C ASP A 650 1.41 -4.32 -23.49
N PHE A 651 1.41 -5.60 -23.77
CA PHE A 651 0.45 -6.56 -23.27
C PHE A 651 1.15 -7.78 -22.67
N THR A 652 0.53 -8.38 -21.68
CA THR A 652 0.98 -9.65 -21.13
C THR A 652 0.45 -10.78 -21.98
N TRP A 653 1.32 -11.69 -22.42
CA TRP A 653 0.90 -12.95 -23.00
C TRP A 653 1.49 -14.14 -22.25
N GLY A 654 0.85 -15.28 -22.35
CA GLY A 654 1.33 -16.46 -21.68
C GLY A 654 0.78 -17.73 -22.31
N THR A 655 1.48 -18.82 -22.05
CA THR A 655 1.08 -20.17 -22.45
C THR A 655 1.16 -21.10 -21.27
N MET A 656 0.29 -22.11 -21.27
CA MET A 656 0.29 -23.16 -20.26
C MET A 656 0.05 -24.51 -20.92
N ILE A 657 0.79 -25.50 -20.47
CA ILE A 657 0.49 -26.92 -20.73
C ILE A 657 0.11 -27.57 -19.41
N TYR A 658 -0.85 -28.47 -19.44
CA TYR A 658 -1.35 -29.07 -18.21
C TYR A 658 -1.96 -30.44 -18.43
N ASP A 659 -1.91 -31.24 -17.38
CA ASP A 659 -2.58 -32.56 -17.29
C ASP A 659 -2.94 -32.79 -15.80
N ALA A 660 -4.20 -32.59 -15.46
CA ALA A 660 -4.66 -32.58 -14.07
C ALA A 660 -6.06 -33.16 -13.91
N PRO A 661 -6.34 -33.82 -12.77
CA PRO A 661 -7.68 -34.19 -12.38
C PRO A 661 -8.49 -32.93 -12.02
N VAL A 662 -9.76 -32.90 -12.41
CA VAL A 662 -10.70 -31.81 -12.16
C VAL A 662 -11.99 -32.38 -11.58
N VAL A 663 -12.43 -31.81 -10.46
CA VAL A 663 -13.72 -32.15 -9.85
C VAL A 663 -14.83 -31.39 -10.55
N GLY A 664 -15.87 -32.09 -10.98
CA GLY A 664 -17.12 -31.55 -11.50
C GLY A 664 -18.33 -32.07 -10.71
N MET A 665 -19.49 -31.45 -10.96
CA MET A 665 -20.77 -31.96 -10.45
C MET A 665 -21.58 -32.52 -11.63
N ALA A 666 -22.29 -33.62 -11.39
CA ALA A 666 -23.17 -34.23 -12.37
C ALA A 666 -24.31 -33.29 -12.75
N THR A 667 -24.84 -33.45 -13.97
CA THR A 667 -25.96 -32.64 -14.47
C THR A 667 -27.28 -32.90 -13.75
N THR A 668 -27.39 -34.04 -13.05
CA THR A 668 -28.48 -34.39 -12.15
C THR A 668 -27.93 -34.50 -10.74
N VAL A 669 -28.16 -33.50 -9.93
CA VAL A 669 -27.72 -33.47 -8.52
C VAL A 669 -28.84 -34.10 -7.68
N ASN A 670 -28.53 -35.19 -6.96
CA ASN A 670 -29.42 -35.68 -5.91
C ASN A 670 -29.19 -34.78 -4.66
N PRO A 671 -30.19 -33.99 -4.24
CA PRO A 671 -30.04 -33.08 -3.09
C PRO A 671 -29.73 -33.80 -1.78
N ASN A 672 -30.04 -35.09 -1.69
CA ASN A 672 -29.81 -35.92 -0.52
C ASN A 672 -28.47 -36.69 -0.56
N ASP A 673 -27.79 -36.71 -1.71
CA ASP A 673 -26.49 -37.32 -1.90
C ASP A 673 -25.56 -36.40 -2.71
N LEU A 674 -25.05 -35.42 -2.01
CA LEU A 674 -24.15 -34.43 -2.60
C LEU A 674 -22.84 -35.06 -3.09
N TYR A 675 -22.34 -36.07 -2.38
CA TYR A 675 -21.08 -36.74 -2.70
C TYR A 675 -21.23 -37.69 -3.90
N GLY A 676 -22.36 -38.34 -4.06
CA GLY A 676 -22.67 -39.16 -5.22
C GLY A 676 -22.88 -38.37 -6.51
N SER A 677 -23.08 -37.04 -6.39
CA SER A 677 -23.21 -36.11 -7.52
C SER A 677 -21.88 -35.52 -7.97
N LEU A 678 -20.77 -35.72 -7.25
CA LEU A 678 -19.44 -35.32 -7.65
C LEU A 678 -18.85 -36.32 -8.63
N TYR A 679 -18.29 -35.87 -9.71
CA TYR A 679 -17.51 -36.71 -10.61
C TYR A 679 -16.10 -36.13 -10.82
N TRP A 680 -15.18 -37.02 -11.13
CA TRP A 680 -13.84 -36.62 -11.50
C TRP A 680 -13.64 -36.77 -13.00
N SER A 681 -13.11 -35.77 -13.63
CA SER A 681 -12.60 -35.78 -14.99
C SER A 681 -11.12 -35.42 -14.97
N ARG A 682 -10.42 -35.85 -16.02
CA ARG A 682 -9.05 -35.42 -16.27
C ARG A 682 -9.05 -34.50 -17.48
N GLU A 683 -8.47 -33.36 -17.32
CA GLU A 683 -8.25 -32.44 -18.42
C GLU A 683 -6.77 -32.27 -18.70
N ARG A 684 -6.39 -32.45 -19.95
CA ARG A 684 -5.06 -32.22 -20.45
C ARG A 684 -5.12 -31.32 -21.65
N GLY A 685 -4.16 -30.42 -21.78
CA GLY A 685 -4.21 -29.46 -22.87
C GLY A 685 -3.11 -28.43 -22.86
N ALA A 686 -3.28 -27.51 -23.80
CA ALA A 686 -2.45 -26.30 -23.88
C ALA A 686 -3.35 -25.08 -24.02
N SER A 687 -2.94 -24.00 -23.44
CA SER A 687 -3.63 -22.72 -23.58
C SER A 687 -2.67 -21.58 -23.91
N LEU A 688 -3.18 -20.60 -24.66
CA LEU A 688 -2.52 -19.34 -24.95
C LEU A 688 -3.43 -18.21 -24.50
N MET A 689 -2.87 -17.22 -23.81
CA MET A 689 -3.62 -16.05 -23.39
C MET A 689 -2.86 -14.75 -23.70
N ALA A 690 -3.65 -13.69 -23.93
CA ALA A 690 -3.14 -12.32 -23.99
C ALA A 690 -4.01 -11.44 -23.11
N MET A 691 -3.42 -10.51 -22.41
CA MET A 691 -4.11 -9.55 -21.54
C MET A 691 -3.50 -8.16 -21.72
N ASN A 692 -4.37 -7.14 -21.70
CA ASN A 692 -3.92 -5.75 -21.65
C ASN A 692 -4.77 -4.97 -20.66
N GLN A 693 -4.22 -3.89 -20.14
CA GLN A 693 -4.90 -3.01 -19.19
C GLN A 693 -4.77 -1.56 -19.62
N PHE A 694 -5.92 -0.88 -19.71
CA PHE A 694 -6.03 0.55 -20.03
C PHE A 694 -6.75 1.26 -18.87
N GLY A 695 -6.00 1.95 -18.03
CA GLY A 695 -6.54 2.55 -16.83
C GLY A 695 -7.15 1.50 -15.88
N SER A 696 -8.44 1.63 -15.58
CA SER A 696 -9.18 0.67 -14.75
C SER A 696 -9.69 -0.56 -15.51
N GLN A 697 -9.58 -0.55 -16.83
CA GLN A 697 -10.15 -1.59 -17.70
C GLN A 697 -9.10 -2.63 -18.08
N ARG A 698 -9.48 -3.91 -17.96
CA ARG A 698 -8.65 -5.06 -18.35
C ARG A 698 -9.36 -5.84 -19.44
N TYR A 699 -8.62 -6.18 -20.47
CA TYR A 699 -9.07 -7.00 -21.58
C TYR A 699 -8.28 -8.29 -21.63
N SER A 700 -8.92 -9.39 -21.96
CA SER A 700 -8.27 -10.70 -22.11
C SER A 700 -8.79 -11.45 -23.32
N LEU A 701 -7.87 -12.17 -23.97
CA LEU A 701 -8.13 -13.12 -25.05
C LEU A 701 -7.47 -14.44 -24.68
N GLY A 702 -8.16 -15.57 -24.86
CA GLY A 702 -7.61 -16.88 -24.52
C GLY A 702 -8.06 -17.95 -25.51
N LEU A 703 -7.12 -18.79 -25.90
CA LEU A 703 -7.35 -20.03 -26.66
C LEU A 703 -7.00 -21.20 -25.75
N ASN A 704 -7.87 -22.21 -25.66
CA ASN A 704 -7.58 -23.44 -24.95
C ASN A 704 -7.84 -24.66 -25.85
N LEU A 705 -6.87 -25.55 -25.93
CA LEU A 705 -6.91 -26.82 -26.67
C LEU A 705 -6.89 -27.96 -25.63
N GLY A 706 -8.06 -28.27 -25.08
CA GLY A 706 -8.23 -29.26 -24.03
C GLY A 706 -8.73 -30.60 -24.54
N HIS A 707 -8.43 -31.65 -23.80
CA HIS A 707 -9.04 -32.99 -23.94
C HIS A 707 -9.56 -33.43 -22.58
N LEU A 708 -10.85 -33.75 -22.54
CA LEU A 708 -11.55 -34.21 -21.35
C LEU A 708 -11.68 -35.72 -21.38
N SER A 709 -11.34 -36.39 -20.29
CA SER A 709 -11.55 -37.81 -20.08
C SER A 709 -12.22 -38.07 -18.73
N ALA A 710 -13.15 -39.02 -18.69
CA ALA A 710 -13.77 -39.40 -17.43
C ALA A 710 -12.76 -40.17 -16.56
N LEU A 711 -12.81 -39.91 -15.26
CA LEU A 711 -12.15 -40.73 -14.24
C LEU A 711 -13.21 -41.51 -13.47
N SER A 712 -12.83 -42.69 -12.93
CA SER A 712 -13.74 -43.48 -12.10
C SER A 712 -14.16 -42.69 -10.86
N ASN A 713 -15.45 -42.79 -10.51
CA ASN A 713 -15.92 -42.25 -9.25
C ASN A 713 -15.44 -43.12 -8.10
N PRO A 714 -14.63 -42.61 -7.15
CA PRO A 714 -14.12 -43.44 -6.04
C PRO A 714 -15.21 -43.96 -5.10
N MET A 715 -16.41 -43.38 -5.15
CA MET A 715 -17.56 -43.76 -4.32
C MET A 715 -18.53 -44.73 -5.01
N GLY A 716 -18.21 -45.25 -6.20
CA GLY A 716 -18.96 -46.37 -6.84
C GLY A 716 -20.23 -45.98 -7.55
N GLY A 717 -20.49 -44.71 -7.85
CA GLY A 717 -21.62 -44.24 -8.67
C GLY A 717 -21.33 -44.38 -10.17
N GLU A 718 -22.33 -44.59 -10.99
CA GLU A 718 -22.22 -44.55 -12.45
C GLU A 718 -21.77 -43.17 -12.92
N THR A 719 -20.80 -43.10 -13.81
CA THR A 719 -20.27 -41.88 -14.43
C THR A 719 -21.23 -41.35 -15.51
N LEU A 720 -22.51 -41.21 -15.19
CA LEU A 720 -23.54 -40.75 -16.10
C LEU A 720 -23.32 -39.24 -16.39
N GLY A 721 -23.08 -38.91 -17.65
CA GLY A 721 -23.06 -37.55 -18.15
C GLY A 721 -21.71 -36.81 -18.11
N VAL A 722 -20.60 -37.53 -17.82
CA VAL A 722 -19.25 -36.93 -17.94
C VAL A 722 -18.92 -36.75 -19.41
N ARG A 723 -18.63 -35.50 -19.80
CA ARG A 723 -18.20 -35.21 -21.17
C ARG A 723 -16.79 -35.71 -21.41
N GLN A 724 -16.60 -36.34 -22.54
CA GLN A 724 -15.29 -36.83 -22.99
C GLN A 724 -15.05 -36.34 -24.41
N GLY A 725 -13.82 -36.00 -24.73
CA GLY A 725 -13.43 -35.56 -26.05
C GLY A 725 -12.62 -34.25 -26.05
N LYS A 726 -12.38 -33.76 -27.25
CA LYS A 726 -11.63 -32.53 -27.49
C LYS A 726 -12.52 -31.33 -27.18
N ASN A 727 -12.02 -30.43 -26.35
CA ASN A 727 -12.70 -29.20 -25.96
C ASN A 727 -11.81 -27.99 -26.31
N TYR A 728 -11.97 -27.49 -27.51
CA TYR A 728 -11.23 -26.34 -28.01
C TYR A 728 -12.05 -25.09 -27.84
N THR A 729 -11.56 -24.14 -27.06
CA THR A 729 -12.31 -22.92 -26.71
C THR A 729 -11.57 -21.65 -27.07
N LEU A 730 -12.32 -20.65 -27.52
CA LEU A 730 -11.90 -19.27 -27.65
C LEU A 730 -12.69 -18.43 -26.63
N GLY A 731 -11.99 -17.63 -25.82
CA GLY A 731 -12.58 -16.80 -24.80
C GLY A 731 -12.12 -15.36 -24.93
N VAL A 732 -13.05 -14.43 -24.72
CA VAL A 732 -12.75 -13.01 -24.54
C VAL A 732 -13.29 -12.55 -23.19
N GLY A 733 -12.56 -11.67 -22.51
CA GLY A 733 -12.96 -11.11 -21.23
C GLY A 733 -12.68 -9.61 -21.16
N TRP A 734 -13.55 -8.95 -20.42
CA TRP A 734 -13.40 -7.56 -20.04
C TRP A 734 -13.73 -7.40 -18.57
N ALA A 735 -12.96 -6.56 -17.88
CA ALA A 735 -13.26 -6.17 -16.50
C ALA A 735 -12.92 -4.69 -16.31
N ASP A 736 -13.73 -4.01 -15.52
CA ASP A 736 -13.50 -2.63 -15.08
C ASP A 736 -13.72 -2.55 -13.57
N SER A 737 -12.74 -2.02 -12.85
CA SER A 737 -12.81 -1.92 -11.40
C SER A 737 -12.35 -0.55 -10.93
N GLN A 738 -13.29 0.19 -10.35
CA GLN A 738 -13.06 1.50 -9.74
C GLN A 738 -13.54 1.47 -8.28
N VAL A 739 -13.04 0.50 -7.53
CA VAL A 739 -13.34 0.38 -6.11
C VAL A 739 -12.41 1.28 -5.30
N LYS A 740 -12.93 1.82 -4.22
CA LYS A 740 -12.18 2.56 -3.21
C LYS A 740 -12.28 1.78 -1.91
N SER A 741 -11.12 1.43 -1.37
CA SER A 741 -11.03 0.90 -0.02
C SER A 741 -10.60 2.01 0.91
N THR A 742 -11.21 2.10 2.08
CA THR A 742 -10.75 2.98 3.16
C THR A 742 -9.51 2.39 3.83
N SER A 743 -9.41 1.07 3.80
CA SER A 743 -8.28 0.29 4.31
C SER A 743 -8.18 -0.99 3.51
N ASP A 744 -6.97 -1.44 3.13
CA ASP A 744 -6.75 -2.78 2.53
C ASP A 744 -7.24 -3.90 3.44
N MET A 745 -7.57 -3.53 4.67
CA MET A 745 -7.97 -4.39 5.75
C MET A 745 -9.49 -4.44 5.96
N ASP A 746 -10.30 -3.68 5.21
CA ASP A 746 -11.74 -3.75 5.29
C ASP A 746 -12.28 -4.96 4.51
N LEU A 747 -13.40 -5.53 4.97
CA LEU A 747 -14.03 -6.69 4.31
C LEU A 747 -14.57 -6.38 2.91
N ASN A 748 -15.03 -5.16 2.70
CA ASN A 748 -15.58 -4.68 1.46
C ASN A 748 -14.99 -3.31 1.12
N PRO A 749 -14.84 -2.99 -0.18
CA PRO A 749 -14.56 -1.63 -0.60
C PRO A 749 -15.57 -0.64 -0.04
N SER A 750 -15.10 0.55 0.33
CA SER A 750 -15.98 1.60 0.90
C SER A 750 -16.95 2.16 -0.13
N SER A 751 -16.54 2.23 -1.40
CA SER A 751 -17.37 2.74 -2.50
C SER A 751 -16.83 2.30 -3.85
N GLY A 752 -17.64 2.51 -4.89
CA GLY A 752 -17.25 2.24 -6.27
C GLY A 752 -17.89 0.98 -6.84
N TYR A 753 -17.29 0.46 -7.90
CA TYR A 753 -17.83 -0.71 -8.58
C TYR A 753 -16.71 -1.61 -9.13
N ALA A 754 -17.06 -2.88 -9.33
CA ALA A 754 -16.29 -3.84 -10.10
C ALA A 754 -17.25 -4.55 -11.06
N LEU A 755 -16.95 -4.54 -12.36
CA LEU A 755 -17.74 -5.15 -13.42
C LEU A 755 -16.86 -6.14 -14.19
N ALA A 756 -17.45 -7.23 -14.65
CA ALA A 756 -16.80 -8.19 -15.52
C ALA A 756 -17.78 -8.75 -16.56
N ALA A 757 -17.26 -8.97 -17.74
CA ALA A 757 -17.94 -9.65 -18.83
C ALA A 757 -17.01 -10.69 -19.44
N SER A 758 -17.52 -11.87 -19.74
CA SER A 758 -16.77 -12.91 -20.46
C SER A 758 -17.65 -13.65 -21.46
N TYR A 759 -17.07 -13.95 -22.59
CA TYR A 759 -17.68 -14.79 -23.61
C TYR A 759 -16.72 -15.91 -23.99
N VAL A 760 -17.20 -17.14 -23.96
CA VAL A 760 -16.44 -18.33 -24.33
C VAL A 760 -17.21 -19.12 -25.37
N THR A 761 -16.54 -19.56 -26.41
CA THR A 761 -17.15 -20.38 -27.46
C THR A 761 -16.28 -21.58 -27.82
N SER A 762 -16.94 -22.64 -28.20
CA SER A 762 -16.34 -23.86 -28.76
C SER A 762 -17.15 -24.29 -29.97
N HIS A 763 -16.48 -24.84 -30.99
CA HIS A 763 -17.19 -25.25 -32.20
C HIS A 763 -16.53 -26.47 -32.85
N ARG A 764 -17.37 -27.41 -33.34
CA ARG A 764 -16.90 -28.63 -34.00
C ARG A 764 -16.09 -28.35 -35.26
N ALA A 765 -16.40 -27.25 -35.95
CA ALA A 765 -15.61 -26.83 -37.14
C ALA A 765 -14.14 -26.51 -36.83
N TRP A 766 -13.78 -26.30 -35.58
CA TRP A 766 -12.39 -26.07 -35.13
C TRP A 766 -11.72 -27.36 -34.65
N GLY A 767 -12.39 -28.51 -34.81
CA GLY A 767 -11.91 -29.80 -34.34
C GLY A 767 -12.26 -30.11 -32.88
N SER A 768 -13.10 -29.31 -32.23
CA SER A 768 -13.68 -29.65 -30.92
C SER A 768 -14.78 -30.71 -31.11
N ASP A 769 -15.00 -31.55 -30.10
CA ASP A 769 -16.13 -32.50 -30.06
C ASP A 769 -17.41 -31.79 -29.57
N PHE A 770 -17.31 -30.55 -29.13
CA PHE A 770 -18.39 -29.76 -28.56
C PHE A 770 -18.67 -28.48 -29.35
N THR A 771 -19.94 -28.09 -29.41
CA THR A 771 -20.37 -26.77 -29.92
C THR A 771 -21.17 -26.06 -28.86
N TYR A 772 -20.63 -24.98 -28.30
CA TYR A 772 -21.32 -24.19 -27.31
C TYR A 772 -20.85 -22.74 -27.26
N GLN A 773 -21.68 -21.92 -26.61
CA GLN A 773 -21.40 -20.52 -26.29
C GLN A 773 -21.78 -20.28 -24.83
N GLN A 774 -20.97 -19.49 -24.15
CA GLN A 774 -21.20 -19.08 -22.78
C GLN A 774 -20.96 -17.57 -22.66
N LEU A 775 -21.97 -16.84 -22.20
CA LEU A 775 -21.85 -15.42 -21.84
C LEU A 775 -22.03 -15.30 -20.32
N ALA A 776 -21.14 -14.61 -19.66
CA ALA A 776 -21.28 -14.27 -18.26
C ALA A 776 -21.02 -12.77 -18.05
N LEU A 777 -21.96 -12.12 -17.38
CA LEU A 777 -21.89 -10.74 -16.94
C LEU A 777 -22.05 -10.73 -15.42
N GLY A 778 -21.30 -9.90 -14.74
CA GLY A 778 -21.45 -9.78 -13.30
C GLY A 778 -20.80 -8.52 -12.76
N GLY A 779 -21.19 -8.15 -11.56
CA GLY A 779 -20.64 -6.98 -10.93
C GLY A 779 -20.98 -6.85 -9.46
N SER A 780 -20.26 -5.94 -8.85
CA SER A 780 -20.46 -5.48 -7.47
C SER A 780 -20.43 -3.96 -7.45
N ASN A 781 -21.38 -3.37 -6.75
CA ASN A 781 -21.43 -1.93 -6.50
C ASN A 781 -21.36 -1.72 -5.00
N PHE A 782 -20.47 -0.86 -4.54
CA PHE A 782 -20.25 -0.56 -3.14
C PHE A 782 -20.66 0.88 -2.85
N MET A 783 -21.45 1.07 -1.80
CA MET A 783 -21.98 2.37 -1.39
C MET A 783 -21.76 2.57 0.11
N PRO A 784 -21.14 3.68 0.54
CA PRO A 784 -21.08 4.01 1.95
C PRO A 784 -22.48 4.44 2.42
N VAL A 785 -22.97 3.87 3.50
CA VAL A 785 -24.29 4.22 4.10
C VAL A 785 -24.07 5.21 5.24
N ILE A 786 -23.17 4.88 6.14
CA ILE A 786 -22.73 5.76 7.23
C ILE A 786 -21.20 5.76 7.21
N PRO A 787 -20.58 6.64 6.41
CA PRO A 787 -19.12 6.64 6.19
C PRO A 787 -18.32 6.71 7.48
N ARG A 788 -18.75 7.56 8.42
CA ARG A 788 -18.15 7.75 9.74
C ARG A 788 -18.02 6.45 10.55
N TRP A 789 -19.00 5.56 10.44
CA TRP A 789 -19.04 4.27 11.15
C TRP A 789 -18.65 3.10 10.25
N ARG A 790 -18.21 3.38 9.01
CA ARG A 790 -17.80 2.37 8.02
C ARG A 790 -18.90 1.35 7.68
N HIS A 791 -20.15 1.81 7.72
CA HIS A 791 -21.28 1.01 7.27
C HIS A 791 -21.32 1.04 5.74
N ASN A 792 -21.38 -0.12 5.14
CA ASN A 792 -21.30 -0.31 3.70
C ASN A 792 -22.48 -1.13 3.20
N LEU A 793 -22.98 -0.77 2.02
CA LEU A 793 -23.96 -1.53 1.27
C LEU A 793 -23.30 -2.03 0.00
N ALA A 794 -23.34 -3.34 -0.24
CA ALA A 794 -22.85 -3.97 -1.46
C ALA A 794 -24.01 -4.58 -2.24
N PHE A 795 -24.14 -4.21 -3.51
CA PHE A 795 -25.05 -4.83 -4.46
C PHE A 795 -24.24 -5.72 -5.40
N ASN A 796 -24.51 -7.02 -5.36
CA ASN A 796 -23.86 -8.04 -6.17
C ASN A 796 -24.85 -8.61 -7.15
N TRP A 797 -24.47 -8.78 -8.41
CA TRP A 797 -25.33 -9.34 -9.42
C TRP A 797 -24.57 -10.20 -10.43
N ARG A 798 -25.26 -11.17 -11.04
CA ARG A 798 -24.70 -12.03 -12.09
C ARG A 798 -25.81 -12.46 -13.05
N VAL A 799 -25.48 -12.42 -14.34
CA VAL A 799 -26.30 -13.01 -15.42
C VAL A 799 -25.38 -13.90 -16.25
N SER A 800 -25.82 -15.11 -16.53
CA SER A 800 -25.06 -16.03 -17.39
C SER A 800 -26.01 -16.77 -18.33
N LEU A 801 -25.58 -16.94 -19.57
CA LEU A 801 -26.33 -17.62 -20.62
C LEU A 801 -25.43 -18.67 -21.26
N ASN A 802 -25.90 -19.88 -21.35
CA ASN A 802 -25.25 -20.97 -22.05
C ASN A 802 -26.13 -21.42 -23.24
N HIS A 803 -25.47 -21.80 -24.31
CA HIS A 803 -26.16 -22.37 -25.48
C HIS A 803 -25.34 -23.54 -26.04
N GLY A 804 -26.04 -24.53 -26.61
CA GLY A 804 -25.40 -25.72 -27.17
C GLY A 804 -24.92 -26.71 -26.10
N ASP A 805 -23.79 -27.36 -26.38
CA ASP A 805 -23.20 -28.37 -25.49
C ASP A 805 -22.55 -27.79 -24.23
N ALA A 806 -22.87 -26.57 -23.79
CA ALA A 806 -22.31 -25.97 -22.58
C ALA A 806 -22.71 -26.75 -21.32
N VAL A 807 -21.82 -26.76 -20.31
CA VAL A 807 -22.15 -27.34 -19.00
C VAL A 807 -23.23 -26.48 -18.33
N PRO A 808 -24.26 -27.08 -17.72
CA PRO A 808 -25.31 -26.33 -17.05
C PRO A 808 -24.75 -25.34 -16.00
N LEU A 809 -25.36 -24.18 -15.94
CA LEU A 809 -25.12 -23.21 -14.90
C LEU A 809 -25.76 -23.68 -13.60
N MET A 810 -25.13 -23.36 -12.49
CA MET A 810 -25.60 -23.76 -11.16
C MET A 810 -25.66 -22.55 -10.23
N LEU A 811 -26.69 -22.53 -9.40
CA LEU A 811 -26.86 -21.56 -8.33
C LEU A 811 -27.27 -22.28 -7.04
N GLY A 812 -26.87 -21.72 -5.91
CA GLY A 812 -27.11 -22.28 -4.58
C GLY A 812 -25.81 -22.69 -3.88
N GLY A 813 -25.82 -22.57 -2.56
CA GLY A 813 -24.67 -22.91 -1.69
C GLY A 813 -23.83 -21.75 -1.25
N VAL A 814 -22.88 -22.04 -0.39
CA VAL A 814 -21.85 -21.10 0.08
C VAL A 814 -20.55 -21.42 -0.63
N SER A 815 -20.03 -20.49 -1.43
CA SER A 815 -18.67 -20.62 -1.95
C SER A 815 -17.68 -19.94 -1.04
N GLY A 816 -16.66 -20.65 -0.63
CA GLY A 816 -15.53 -20.03 0.07
C GLY A 816 -14.82 -19.02 -0.84
N GLY A 817 -14.84 -17.74 -0.52
CA GLY A 817 -13.86 -16.77 -0.97
C GLY A 817 -14.06 -16.01 -2.27
N GLY A 818 -15.28 -15.88 -2.81
CA GLY A 818 -15.52 -15.01 -3.98
C GLY A 818 -16.37 -13.76 -3.67
N PRO A 819 -16.24 -12.67 -4.45
CA PRO A 819 -17.07 -11.47 -4.25
C PRO A 819 -18.55 -11.69 -4.55
N ILE A 820 -18.89 -12.75 -5.27
CA ILE A 820 -20.28 -13.12 -5.60
C ILE A 820 -20.55 -14.45 -4.92
N THR A 821 -21.26 -14.41 -3.80
CA THR A 821 -21.74 -15.61 -3.12
C THR A 821 -22.96 -16.17 -3.86
N PRO A 822 -23.01 -17.48 -4.13
CA PRO A 822 -24.26 -18.10 -4.61
C PRO A 822 -25.35 -17.97 -3.54
N LEU A 823 -26.61 -18.15 -3.93
CA LEU A 823 -27.80 -18.00 -3.11
C LEU A 823 -27.67 -18.79 -1.79
N ARG A 824 -27.45 -18.07 -0.68
CA ARG A 824 -27.18 -18.66 0.66
C ARG A 824 -28.44 -19.34 1.19
N GLY A 825 -28.27 -20.34 2.03
CA GLY A 825 -29.41 -21.10 2.56
C GLY A 825 -29.87 -22.24 1.68
N TYR A 826 -29.54 -22.25 0.40
CA TYR A 826 -29.76 -23.39 -0.50
C TYR A 826 -28.52 -24.28 -0.59
N ASN A 827 -28.70 -25.54 -0.94
CA ASN A 827 -27.59 -26.44 -1.20
C ASN A 827 -26.89 -26.05 -2.50
N VAL A 828 -25.59 -26.43 -2.60
CA VAL A 828 -24.84 -26.24 -3.83
C VAL A 828 -25.59 -26.92 -5.00
N GLY A 829 -25.81 -26.17 -6.09
CA GLY A 829 -26.49 -26.71 -7.27
C GLY A 829 -27.98 -26.92 -7.13
N SER A 830 -28.64 -26.30 -6.14
CA SER A 830 -30.10 -26.40 -5.99
C SER A 830 -30.87 -25.93 -7.22
N PHE A 831 -30.29 -25.05 -8.00
CA PHE A 831 -30.82 -24.53 -9.24
C PHE A 831 -29.83 -24.80 -10.36
N THR A 832 -30.31 -25.39 -11.45
CA THR A 832 -29.48 -25.73 -12.61
C THR A 832 -30.18 -25.41 -13.91
N GLY A 833 -29.44 -24.93 -14.90
CA GLY A 833 -30.03 -24.59 -16.20
C GLY A 833 -29.02 -24.01 -17.18
N ASP A 834 -29.49 -23.59 -18.34
CA ASP A 834 -28.74 -22.92 -19.37
C ASP A 834 -28.75 -21.37 -19.21
N ARG A 835 -29.52 -20.86 -18.27
CA ARG A 835 -29.64 -19.46 -17.91
C ARG A 835 -29.50 -19.30 -16.40
N LEU A 836 -28.88 -18.23 -15.97
CA LEU A 836 -28.72 -17.88 -14.57
C LEU A 836 -28.91 -16.37 -14.40
N ALA A 837 -29.67 -16.00 -13.39
CA ALA A 837 -29.74 -14.63 -12.91
C ALA A 837 -29.69 -14.64 -11.37
N TYR A 838 -28.89 -13.76 -10.82
CA TYR A 838 -28.67 -13.60 -9.37
C TYR A 838 -28.52 -12.12 -9.04
N ALA A 839 -29.12 -11.70 -7.95
CA ALA A 839 -28.92 -10.41 -7.33
C ALA A 839 -28.90 -10.55 -5.80
N GLY A 840 -28.01 -9.84 -5.15
CA GLY A 840 -27.88 -9.83 -3.70
C GLY A 840 -27.52 -8.45 -3.19
N LEU A 841 -28.12 -8.09 -2.07
CA LEU A 841 -27.84 -6.86 -1.34
C LEU A 841 -27.30 -7.22 0.04
N GLU A 842 -26.14 -6.68 0.39
CA GLU A 842 -25.47 -6.91 1.66
C GLU A 842 -25.22 -5.59 2.37
N TYR A 843 -25.69 -5.47 3.60
CA TYR A 843 -25.35 -4.39 4.51
C TYR A 843 -24.34 -4.88 5.54
N THR A 844 -23.13 -4.30 5.55
CA THR A 844 -22.04 -4.68 6.45
C THR A 844 -21.69 -3.53 7.37
N ALA A 845 -21.57 -3.83 8.65
CA ALA A 845 -21.18 -2.88 9.69
C ALA A 845 -20.13 -3.51 10.63
N PRO A 846 -19.09 -2.78 11.07
CA PRO A 846 -18.19 -3.25 12.10
C PRO A 846 -18.94 -3.32 13.45
N ILE A 847 -18.88 -4.47 14.11
CA ILE A 847 -19.44 -4.66 15.47
C ILE A 847 -18.37 -4.28 16.49
N ARG A 848 -17.15 -4.75 16.30
CA ARG A 848 -16.03 -4.48 17.18
C ARG A 848 -14.72 -4.49 16.42
N SER A 849 -13.89 -3.49 16.65
CA SER A 849 -12.53 -3.35 16.13
C SER A 849 -11.54 -3.29 17.30
N GLY A 850 -10.27 -3.65 17.05
CA GLY A 850 -9.23 -3.63 18.07
C GLY A 850 -9.49 -4.66 19.16
N ILE A 851 -9.81 -5.90 18.78
CA ILE A 851 -10.10 -6.99 19.75
C ILE A 851 -8.81 -7.47 20.42
N ASP A 852 -7.69 -7.41 19.71
CA ASP A 852 -6.35 -7.75 20.21
C ASP A 852 -6.28 -9.11 20.92
N LEU A 853 -6.78 -10.16 20.26
CA LEU A 853 -6.79 -11.52 20.79
C LEU A 853 -5.91 -12.45 19.96
N GLN A 854 -4.87 -12.99 20.60
CA GLN A 854 -3.99 -14.02 20.01
C GLN A 854 -4.36 -15.41 20.53
N LEU A 855 -4.68 -16.33 19.64
CA LEU A 855 -4.96 -17.72 19.92
C LEU A 855 -3.98 -18.62 19.14
N GLY A 856 -2.82 -18.89 19.74
CA GLY A 856 -1.74 -19.59 19.07
C GLY A 856 -1.27 -18.83 17.81
N PRO A 857 -1.29 -19.43 16.60
CA PRO A 857 -0.88 -18.76 15.37
C PRO A 857 -1.94 -17.82 14.79
N VAL A 858 -3.15 -17.75 15.38
CA VAL A 858 -4.27 -16.97 14.87
C VAL A 858 -4.45 -15.70 15.70
N TYR A 859 -4.39 -14.56 15.05
CA TYR A 859 -4.71 -13.26 15.63
C TYR A 859 -6.07 -12.77 15.16
N LEU A 860 -6.91 -12.32 16.07
CA LEU A 860 -8.25 -11.79 15.83
C LEU A 860 -8.27 -10.30 16.15
N ASP A 861 -8.64 -9.48 15.17
CA ASP A 861 -8.64 -8.03 15.34
C ASP A 861 -10.01 -7.36 15.17
N LYS A 862 -10.87 -7.90 14.30
CA LYS A 862 -12.16 -7.25 13.99
C LYS A 862 -13.28 -8.27 13.80
N VAL A 863 -14.48 -7.85 14.19
CA VAL A 863 -15.73 -8.58 13.97
C VAL A 863 -16.73 -7.66 13.28
N TYR A 864 -17.37 -8.17 12.23
CA TYR A 864 -18.38 -7.46 11.45
C TYR A 864 -19.71 -8.21 11.48
N GLY A 865 -20.80 -7.46 11.49
CA GLY A 865 -22.14 -7.96 11.20
C GLY A 865 -22.52 -7.68 9.75
N THR A 866 -23.11 -8.65 9.08
CA THR A 866 -23.64 -8.46 7.73
C THR A 866 -25.07 -8.96 7.69
N ALA A 867 -25.99 -8.12 7.23
CA ALA A 867 -27.36 -8.54 6.88
C ALA A 867 -27.45 -8.62 5.36
N PHE A 868 -28.20 -9.58 4.85
CA PHE A 868 -28.31 -9.77 3.41
C PHE A 868 -29.72 -10.19 2.97
N VAL A 869 -30.03 -9.84 1.73
CA VAL A 869 -31.14 -10.38 0.97
C VAL A 869 -30.67 -10.76 -0.43
N GLU A 870 -31.03 -11.93 -0.88
CA GLU A 870 -30.61 -12.46 -2.18
C GLU A 870 -31.79 -13.06 -2.90
N ALA A 871 -31.74 -12.96 -4.24
CA ALA A 871 -32.70 -13.63 -5.12
C ALA A 871 -31.99 -14.16 -6.37
N GLY A 872 -32.40 -15.30 -6.86
CA GLY A 872 -31.81 -15.86 -8.05
C GLY A 872 -32.45 -17.16 -8.49
N ASP A 873 -32.12 -17.53 -9.71
CA ASP A 873 -32.52 -18.79 -10.32
C ASP A 873 -31.46 -19.23 -11.35
N ALA A 874 -31.40 -20.53 -11.57
CA ALA A 874 -30.77 -21.10 -12.75
C ALA A 874 -31.77 -22.07 -13.38
N TRP A 875 -32.18 -21.76 -14.60
CA TRP A 875 -33.30 -22.45 -15.28
C TRP A 875 -32.93 -22.79 -16.73
N SER A 876 -33.66 -23.75 -17.32
CA SER A 876 -33.54 -24.08 -18.73
C SER A 876 -34.72 -23.53 -19.50
N ALA A 877 -34.49 -23.05 -20.74
CA ALA A 877 -35.56 -22.59 -21.64
C ALA A 877 -36.64 -23.63 -21.83
N THR A 878 -36.30 -24.92 -21.75
CA THR A 878 -37.23 -26.05 -21.86
C THR A 878 -38.06 -26.27 -20.59
N GLN A 879 -37.66 -25.76 -19.44
CA GLN A 879 -38.36 -25.90 -18.15
C GLN A 879 -39.33 -24.74 -17.87
N GLY A 880 -39.32 -23.72 -18.72
CA GLY A 880 -40.24 -22.58 -18.63
C GLY A 880 -39.55 -21.28 -18.21
N ASN A 881 -40.31 -20.38 -17.56
CA ASN A 881 -39.84 -19.06 -17.17
C ASN A 881 -39.04 -19.10 -15.85
N MET A 882 -38.19 -18.10 -15.65
CA MET A 882 -37.49 -17.83 -14.40
C MET A 882 -38.45 -17.86 -13.20
N ARG A 883 -38.07 -18.57 -12.13
CA ARG A 883 -38.80 -18.64 -10.87
C ARG A 883 -37.84 -18.33 -9.74
N PRO A 884 -37.54 -17.05 -9.47
CA PRO A 884 -36.50 -16.69 -8.55
C PRO A 884 -36.78 -17.17 -7.14
N ALA A 885 -35.83 -17.88 -6.56
CA ALA A 885 -35.81 -18.22 -5.14
C ALA A 885 -35.17 -17.08 -4.37
N GLY A 886 -35.72 -16.80 -3.20
CA GLY A 886 -35.19 -15.73 -2.32
C GLY A 886 -34.62 -16.29 -1.03
N THR A 887 -33.68 -15.58 -0.46
CA THR A 887 -33.19 -15.83 0.88
C THR A 887 -32.83 -14.53 1.57
N THR A 888 -32.97 -14.49 2.89
CA THR A 888 -32.51 -13.39 3.73
C THR A 888 -31.77 -13.96 4.92
N GLY A 889 -30.90 -13.15 5.53
CA GLY A 889 -30.15 -13.66 6.69
C GLY A 889 -29.17 -12.67 7.24
N ALA A 890 -28.38 -13.19 8.17
CA ALA A 890 -27.29 -12.43 8.79
C ALA A 890 -26.05 -13.29 8.94
N GLU A 891 -24.88 -12.63 8.87
CA GLU A 891 -23.57 -13.25 9.10
C GLU A 891 -22.79 -12.48 10.16
N LEU A 892 -22.09 -13.23 10.97
CA LEU A 892 -20.96 -12.74 11.74
C LEU A 892 -19.68 -13.05 10.95
N ARG A 893 -18.92 -12.02 10.61
CA ARG A 893 -17.64 -12.15 9.89
C ARG A 893 -16.50 -11.80 10.82
N VAL A 894 -15.65 -12.76 11.09
CA VAL A 894 -14.52 -12.63 12.01
C VAL A 894 -13.24 -12.55 11.18
N ARG A 895 -12.61 -11.38 11.19
CA ARG A 895 -11.33 -11.18 10.52
C ARG A 895 -10.20 -11.63 11.42
N THR A 896 -9.41 -12.55 10.91
CA THR A 896 -8.26 -13.09 11.60
C THR A 896 -7.03 -13.01 10.70
N SER A 897 -5.85 -13.09 11.29
CA SER A 897 -4.63 -13.37 10.54
C SER A 897 -3.95 -14.61 11.09
N PHE A 898 -3.35 -15.37 10.19
CA PHE A 898 -2.51 -16.52 10.53
C PHE A 898 -1.04 -16.13 10.47
N LEU A 899 -0.30 -16.33 11.56
CA LEU A 899 1.12 -15.94 11.73
C LEU A 899 1.41 -14.46 11.39
N GLY A 900 0.43 -13.56 11.59
CA GLY A 900 0.57 -12.15 11.29
C GLY A 900 0.70 -11.79 9.81
N LYS A 901 0.49 -12.73 8.90
CA LYS A 901 0.78 -12.56 7.45
C LYS A 901 -0.42 -12.84 6.54
N GLN A 902 -1.20 -13.87 6.85
CA GLN A 902 -2.31 -14.28 5.99
C GLN A 902 -3.65 -13.93 6.64
N ILE A 903 -4.42 -13.07 6.00
CA ILE A 903 -5.76 -12.72 6.45
C ILE A 903 -6.72 -13.85 6.07
N VAL A 904 -7.48 -14.30 7.06
CA VAL A 904 -8.57 -15.28 6.91
C VAL A 904 -9.83 -14.71 7.53
N ILE A 905 -10.93 -14.80 6.81
CA ILE A 905 -12.22 -14.29 7.27
C ILE A 905 -13.15 -15.47 7.51
N PHE A 906 -13.38 -15.79 8.77
CA PHE A 906 -14.39 -16.77 9.13
C PHE A 906 -15.78 -16.13 9.07
N ARG A 907 -16.72 -16.83 8.42
CA ARG A 907 -18.12 -16.40 8.30
C ARG A 907 -19.01 -17.42 8.98
N PHE A 908 -19.86 -16.95 9.88
CA PHE A 908 -20.88 -17.73 10.58
C PHE A 908 -22.22 -17.11 10.24
N GLY A 909 -23.08 -17.82 9.49
CA GLY A 909 -24.28 -17.24 8.96
C GLY A 909 -25.53 -18.07 9.24
N LEU A 910 -26.64 -17.34 9.34
CA LEU A 910 -27.99 -17.88 9.36
C LEU A 910 -28.72 -17.35 8.12
N ALA A 911 -29.24 -18.25 7.31
CA ALA A 911 -30.00 -17.92 6.12
C ALA A 911 -31.39 -18.54 6.20
N HIS A 912 -32.41 -17.72 5.96
CA HIS A 912 -33.80 -18.12 5.91
C HIS A 912 -34.29 -18.07 4.47
N ARG A 913 -34.82 -19.18 3.95
CA ARG A 913 -35.42 -19.26 2.60
C ARG A 913 -36.76 -18.54 2.58
N LEU A 914 -36.97 -17.70 1.56
CA LEU A 914 -38.23 -16.97 1.36
C LEU A 914 -39.21 -17.84 0.58
N THR A 915 -39.47 -19.06 1.07
CA THR A 915 -40.46 -20.00 0.53
C THR A 915 -41.49 -20.31 1.60
N PRO A 916 -42.75 -20.80 1.23
CA PRO A 916 -43.76 -21.15 2.23
C PRO A 916 -43.31 -22.13 3.31
N ASP A 917 -42.40 -23.04 2.96
CA ASP A 917 -41.79 -24.03 3.85
C ASP A 917 -40.37 -23.61 4.30
N GLY A 918 -40.13 -22.29 4.47
CA GLY A 918 -38.80 -21.71 4.64
C GLY A 918 -38.06 -22.23 5.84
N ASP A 919 -36.98 -22.96 5.59
CA ASP A 919 -36.06 -23.43 6.62
C ASP A 919 -35.03 -22.37 6.98
N LEU A 920 -34.63 -22.33 8.25
CA LEU A 920 -33.47 -21.60 8.71
C LEU A 920 -32.23 -22.50 8.62
N LYS A 921 -31.22 -22.07 7.87
CA LYS A 921 -29.96 -22.80 7.73
C LYS A 921 -28.81 -22.06 8.38
N PHE A 922 -28.08 -22.76 9.24
CA PHE A 922 -26.76 -22.34 9.69
C PHE A 922 -25.70 -22.78 8.67
N TYR A 923 -24.71 -21.94 8.42
CA TYR A 923 -23.52 -22.26 7.62
C TYR A 923 -22.27 -21.60 8.17
N MET A 924 -21.14 -22.18 7.88
CA MET A 924 -19.82 -21.66 8.17
C MET A 924 -18.95 -21.72 6.92
N SER A 925 -18.13 -20.68 6.67
CA SER A 925 -17.14 -20.65 5.62
C SER A 925 -15.92 -19.80 6.02
N PHE A 926 -14.81 -19.96 5.31
CA PHE A 926 -13.58 -19.19 5.50
C PHE A 926 -12.94 -18.91 4.15
#